data_deacf4b935e3b947ccef20ab320befa2
#
_entry.id   deacf4b935e3b947ccef20ab320befa2
#
_cell.length_a   1.000
_cell.length_b   1.000
_cell.length_c   1.000
_cell.angle_alpha   90.00
_cell.angle_beta   90.00
_cell.angle_gamma   90.00
#
_symmetry.space_group_name_H-M   'P 1'
#
loop_
_entity.id
_entity.type
_entity.pdbx_description
1 polymer ?
#
loop_
_entity_poly.entity_id
_entity_poly.type
_entity_poly.pdbx_seq_one_letter_code
_entity_poly.pdbx_strand_id
1 'polypeptide(L)'
;VKIKFDSNQDFQLDAIRSVVDVFAGQPPMRASLQWQSDVFAGELLTEMGVGNSLVLSDDAILNNVQKIQTKNGLEPATELSGLNFSVEMETGTGKTYVYLRTLFELNAHYGWKKFIIVVPSVAIREGVLNAIELTKEHFKSLYGNAPLDYWVYDSAQVSKLRQFSASNQMQLMVMNIQAFDKSSTVIQNTKDQMNGRRPIEFIQHARPVVVVDEPQNLATELRTKAIESLNPLCTLRYSATHKDYFNLVYRLDPVKAYDLRLVKRIEVDSVVDGGDFNRPYIAVKSITATKTRISAKLEIDVEGASGCKRRSVTVTQESNLFALSGERENYRGYEVDLIDAGNQYLQFKNGVSLAVGVTHGGRTDDVLRIQVRETIREHFEKELRIAQLPPDQRMKVLSLFFVDRVAHYAEADGKFRQWFTAEYQEFARQPRYAPLNPLAVETVHNGYFAVDKGKPKDSSEGRATKADDEAYNLIMRDKERLLSMTEPLRFIFSHSALREGWDNPNVFQICTLREISTERERRQTIGRGLRLPVRENGERCFDPLINRLTVIASESFKEFAKKLQDEMQKECGVNFENRILNKRERRKGILKKQRLLDPDFQNLWDKIKRKTRYAVKFSTTDLVSRCAGELREMPEIKSPFIRREKHELFMTLKEGVFGQERAAQTIRAPEYRAPIP
;
A
#
# COMPACT_ATOMS: atom_id res chain seq x y z
N VAL A 1 -6.01 12.04 21.06
CA VAL A 1 -7.05 11.01 20.80
C VAL A 1 -6.46 9.64 21.03
N LYS A 2 -6.99 8.88 21.99
CA LYS A 2 -6.54 7.50 22.23
C LYS A 2 -7.28 6.53 21.30
N ILE A 3 -6.52 5.84 20.45
CA ILE A 3 -7.10 4.90 19.46
C ILE A 3 -7.63 3.67 20.20
N LYS A 4 -8.89 3.32 19.98
CA LYS A 4 -9.51 2.10 20.48
C LYS A 4 -9.34 0.96 19.46
N PHE A 5 -8.86 -0.18 19.94
CA PHE A 5 -8.70 -1.39 19.13
C PHE A 5 -9.88 -2.34 19.37
N ASP A 6 -10.47 -2.83 18.28
CA ASP A 6 -11.47 -3.87 18.33
C ASP A 6 -10.81 -5.24 18.15
N SER A 7 -10.88 -6.08 19.19
CA SER A 7 -10.29 -7.42 19.18
C SER A 7 -11.12 -8.46 18.41
N ASN A 8 -12.33 -8.11 17.97
CA ASN A 8 -13.31 -9.06 17.43
C ASN A 8 -13.61 -8.85 15.94
N GLN A 9 -12.65 -8.32 15.19
CA GLN A 9 -12.79 -8.17 13.75
C GLN A 9 -12.54 -9.52 13.05
N ASP A 10 -13.59 -10.11 12.45
CA ASP A 10 -13.55 -11.46 11.88
C ASP A 10 -12.40 -11.66 10.90
N PHE A 11 -12.21 -10.73 9.95
CA PHE A 11 -11.14 -10.83 8.94
C PHE A 11 -9.72 -10.83 9.55
N GLN A 12 -9.52 -10.14 10.70
CA GLN A 12 -8.24 -10.16 11.42
C GLN A 12 -8.08 -11.46 12.19
N LEU A 13 -9.14 -11.93 12.85
CA LEU A 13 -9.14 -13.20 13.55
C LEU A 13 -8.90 -14.37 12.59
N ASP A 14 -9.49 -14.33 11.40
CA ASP A 14 -9.28 -15.36 10.38
C ASP A 14 -7.84 -15.35 9.88
N ALA A 15 -7.23 -14.18 9.67
CA ALA A 15 -5.82 -14.09 9.30
C ALA A 15 -4.90 -14.65 10.41
N ILE A 16 -5.16 -14.30 11.67
CA ILE A 16 -4.40 -14.78 12.83
C ILE A 16 -4.54 -16.30 12.97
N ARG A 17 -5.77 -16.82 12.96
CA ARG A 17 -6.04 -18.26 13.04
C ARG A 17 -5.37 -19.02 11.90
N SER A 18 -5.40 -18.47 10.68
CA SER A 18 -4.76 -19.11 9.52
C SER A 18 -3.26 -19.33 9.72
N VAL A 19 -2.57 -18.47 10.49
CA VAL A 19 -1.15 -18.65 10.82
C VAL A 19 -0.98 -19.59 12.02
N VAL A 20 -1.77 -19.43 13.06
CA VAL A 20 -1.70 -20.26 14.28
C VAL A 20 -2.00 -21.73 13.94
N ASP A 21 -3.06 -21.98 13.15
CA ASP A 21 -3.51 -23.32 12.79
C ASP A 21 -2.52 -24.08 11.86
N VAL A 22 -1.55 -23.40 11.23
CA VAL A 22 -0.43 -24.05 10.52
C VAL A 22 0.26 -25.08 11.45
N PHE A 23 0.39 -24.72 12.72
CA PHE A 23 1.07 -25.53 13.73
C PHE A 23 0.12 -26.33 14.61
N ALA A 24 -1.10 -26.56 14.16
CA ALA A 24 -2.08 -27.41 14.87
C ALA A 24 -1.51 -28.80 15.13
N GLY A 25 -1.56 -29.24 16.38
CA GLY A 25 -0.91 -30.48 16.85
C GLY A 25 0.46 -30.28 17.47
N GLN A 26 1.06 -29.07 17.39
CA GLN A 26 2.27 -28.74 18.13
C GLN A 26 1.96 -28.66 19.63
N PRO A 27 2.63 -29.44 20.48
CA PRO A 27 2.45 -29.36 21.92
C PRO A 27 3.01 -28.05 22.46
N PRO A 28 2.38 -27.45 23.51
CA PRO A 28 2.91 -26.27 24.13
C PRO A 28 4.26 -26.56 24.82
N MET A 29 5.22 -25.66 24.62
CA MET A 29 6.54 -25.74 25.27
C MET A 29 6.37 -25.56 26.79
N ARG A 30 6.56 -26.62 27.54
CA ARG A 30 6.65 -26.56 28.99
C ARG A 30 8.12 -26.39 29.41
N ALA A 31 8.38 -25.52 30.36
CA ALA A 31 9.73 -25.26 30.87
C ALA A 31 10.45 -26.53 31.39
N SER A 32 9.69 -27.58 31.73
CA SER A 32 10.19 -28.83 32.29
C SER A 32 10.58 -29.91 31.28
N LEU A 33 10.22 -29.80 30.01
CA LEU A 33 10.45 -30.85 28.98
C LEU A 33 11.77 -30.71 28.22
N GLN A 34 12.50 -29.63 28.37
CA GLN A 34 13.74 -29.37 27.62
C GLN A 34 14.98 -30.04 28.21
N TRP A 35 14.87 -30.69 29.37
CA TRP A 35 15.98 -31.39 30.00
C TRP A 35 16.27 -32.79 29.46
N GLN A 36 15.49 -33.28 28.51
CA GLN A 36 15.60 -34.70 28.11
C GLN A 36 16.26 -34.97 26.74
N SER A 37 16.56 -33.97 25.93
CA SER A 37 17.04 -34.29 24.56
C SER A 37 18.53 -34.14 24.30
N ASP A 38 19.32 -33.45 25.16
CA ASP A 38 20.74 -33.25 24.87
C ASP A 38 21.66 -33.41 26.10
N VAL A 39 21.90 -34.64 26.46
CA VAL A 39 22.90 -35.01 27.48
C VAL A 39 24.35 -34.64 27.07
N PHE A 40 24.58 -34.26 25.81
CA PHE A 40 25.91 -33.86 25.28
C PHE A 40 26.18 -32.35 25.27
N ALA A 41 25.22 -31.49 25.65
CA ALA A 41 25.36 -30.03 25.58
C ALA A 41 25.34 -29.34 26.94
N GLY A 42 25.59 -30.01 28.04
CA GLY A 42 25.38 -29.54 29.41
C GLY A 42 26.03 -28.20 29.82
N GLU A 43 27.12 -27.79 29.19
CA GLU A 43 27.73 -26.46 29.44
C GLU A 43 27.26 -25.38 28.47
N LEU A 44 26.81 -25.76 27.26
CA LEU A 44 26.36 -24.82 26.24
C LEU A 44 24.97 -24.25 26.52
N LEU A 45 24.06 -25.05 27.11
CA LEU A 45 22.67 -24.70 27.34
C LEU A 45 22.47 -23.58 28.35
N THR A 46 23.35 -23.47 29.33
CA THR A 46 23.25 -22.45 30.39
C THR A 46 23.62 -21.06 29.93
N GLU A 47 24.51 -20.92 28.94
CA GLU A 47 24.92 -19.61 28.41
C GLU A 47 24.04 -19.11 27.25
N MET A 48 23.49 -20.02 26.42
CA MET A 48 22.75 -19.66 25.22
C MET A 48 21.21 -19.62 25.42
N GLY A 49 20.71 -20.08 26.58
CA GLY A 49 19.28 -20.06 26.90
C GLY A 49 18.48 -21.13 26.15
N VAL A 50 17.17 -20.91 26.05
CA VAL A 50 16.23 -21.87 25.45
C VAL A 50 15.56 -21.27 24.22
N GLY A 51 15.75 -21.89 23.05
CA GLY A 51 15.12 -21.50 21.80
C GLY A 51 13.70 -22.04 21.64
N ASN A 52 12.96 -21.53 20.64
CA ASN A 52 11.69 -22.13 20.24
C ASN A 52 11.92 -23.52 19.65
N SER A 53 10.94 -24.42 19.79
CA SER A 53 11.00 -25.80 19.30
C SER A 53 9.75 -26.14 18.47
N LEU A 54 9.95 -26.83 17.37
CA LEU A 54 8.91 -27.37 16.49
C LEU A 54 9.13 -28.88 16.37
N VAL A 55 8.12 -29.67 16.74
CA VAL A 55 8.18 -31.13 16.70
C VAL A 55 7.31 -31.75 15.61
N LEU A 56 6.48 -30.95 14.93
CA LEU A 56 5.67 -31.41 13.81
C LEU A 56 6.56 -31.77 12.61
N SER A 57 6.20 -32.82 11.89
CA SER A 57 6.80 -33.16 10.61
C SER A 57 6.29 -32.21 9.50
N ASP A 58 7.06 -32.09 8.43
CA ASP A 58 6.68 -31.29 7.26
C ASP A 58 5.36 -31.78 6.65
N ASP A 59 5.08 -33.10 6.63
CA ASP A 59 3.80 -33.66 6.16
C ASP A 59 2.61 -33.20 7.02
N ALA A 60 2.79 -33.15 8.35
CA ALA A 60 1.74 -32.66 9.25
C ALA A 60 1.45 -31.18 9.01
N ILE A 61 2.50 -30.37 8.81
CA ILE A 61 2.39 -28.95 8.50
C ILE A 61 1.73 -28.75 7.13
N LEU A 62 2.15 -29.49 6.09
CA LEU A 62 1.54 -29.44 4.76
C LEU A 62 0.03 -29.75 4.83
N ASN A 63 -0.36 -30.78 5.55
CA ASN A 63 -1.77 -31.14 5.74
C ASN A 63 -2.57 -30.00 6.43
N ASN A 64 -1.98 -29.34 7.44
CA ASN A 64 -2.60 -28.18 8.08
C ASN A 64 -2.74 -27.00 7.09
N VAL A 65 -1.68 -26.71 6.33
CA VAL A 65 -1.69 -25.65 5.30
C VAL A 65 -2.79 -25.89 4.27
N GLN A 66 -2.90 -27.13 3.75
CA GLN A 66 -3.94 -27.50 2.78
C GLN A 66 -5.36 -27.30 3.33
N LYS A 67 -5.60 -27.69 4.59
CA LYS A 67 -6.89 -27.46 5.25
C LYS A 67 -7.21 -25.98 5.38
N ILE A 68 -6.22 -25.16 5.77
CA ILE A 68 -6.35 -23.71 5.90
C ILE A 68 -6.62 -23.07 4.53
N GLN A 69 -5.87 -23.45 3.52
CA GLN A 69 -6.05 -22.96 2.15
C GLN A 69 -7.45 -23.28 1.62
N THR A 70 -7.89 -24.51 1.76
CA THR A 70 -9.25 -24.93 1.38
C THR A 70 -10.32 -24.10 2.10
N LYS A 71 -10.18 -23.92 3.42
CA LYS A 71 -11.09 -23.10 4.24
C LYS A 71 -11.16 -21.64 3.75
N ASN A 72 -10.02 -21.08 3.35
CA ASN A 72 -9.89 -19.69 2.89
C ASN A 72 -10.18 -19.50 1.39
N GLY A 73 -10.57 -20.55 0.67
CA GLY A 73 -10.83 -20.51 -0.77
C GLY A 73 -9.57 -20.30 -1.60
N LEU A 74 -8.41 -20.74 -1.08
CA LEU A 74 -7.13 -20.72 -1.78
C LEU A 74 -6.87 -22.10 -2.40
N GLU A 75 -6.05 -22.13 -3.44
CA GLU A 75 -5.61 -23.39 -4.05
C GLU A 75 -4.68 -24.14 -3.08
N PRO A 76 -4.98 -25.41 -2.74
CA PRO A 76 -4.14 -26.19 -1.84
C PRO A 76 -2.76 -26.46 -2.42
N ALA A 77 -1.72 -26.20 -1.63
CA ALA A 77 -0.34 -26.47 -2.00
C ALA A 77 -0.09 -27.99 -2.15
N THR A 78 0.67 -28.37 -3.16
CA THR A 78 1.09 -29.78 -3.37
C THR A 78 2.31 -30.15 -2.53
N GLU A 79 3.13 -29.18 -2.18
CA GLU A 79 4.36 -29.33 -1.39
C GLU A 79 4.61 -28.09 -0.53
N LEU A 80 5.42 -28.22 0.52
CA LEU A 80 5.85 -27.08 1.33
C LEU A 80 7.01 -26.36 0.67
N SER A 81 6.88 -25.04 0.51
CA SER A 81 7.98 -24.13 0.15
C SER A 81 8.82 -23.76 1.38
N GLY A 82 9.33 -24.76 2.10
CA GLY A 82 9.96 -24.60 3.41
C GLY A 82 8.97 -24.06 4.47
N LEU A 83 9.49 -23.69 5.65
CA LEU A 83 8.69 -23.12 6.74
C LEU A 83 8.48 -21.62 6.57
N ASN A 84 8.07 -21.21 5.38
CA ASN A 84 7.73 -19.83 5.03
C ASN A 84 6.23 -19.74 4.75
N PHE A 85 5.54 -18.79 5.35
CA PHE A 85 4.09 -18.63 5.22
C PHE A 85 3.74 -17.19 4.85
N SER A 86 2.96 -17.02 3.77
CA SER A 86 2.52 -15.72 3.28
C SER A 86 1.12 -15.40 3.77
N VAL A 87 0.93 -14.17 4.22
CA VAL A 87 -0.35 -13.57 4.59
C VAL A 87 -0.52 -12.30 3.76
N GLU A 88 -1.49 -12.29 2.87
CA GLU A 88 -1.82 -11.11 2.07
C GLU A 88 -2.96 -10.35 2.72
N MET A 89 -2.73 -9.08 3.01
CA MET A 89 -3.74 -8.19 3.56
C MET A 89 -3.62 -6.81 2.93
N GLU A 90 -4.73 -6.28 2.43
CA GLU A 90 -4.77 -4.95 1.82
C GLU A 90 -4.25 -3.86 2.75
N THR A 91 -3.64 -2.84 2.16
CA THR A 91 -3.11 -1.67 2.89
C THR A 91 -4.24 -1.00 3.70
N GLY A 92 -3.95 -0.69 4.96
CA GLY A 92 -4.93 -0.03 5.83
C GLY A 92 -5.85 -0.97 6.62
N THR A 93 -5.81 -2.28 6.39
CA THR A 93 -6.65 -3.27 7.10
C THR A 93 -6.06 -3.74 8.44
N GLY A 94 -4.87 -3.27 8.82
CA GLY A 94 -4.26 -3.55 10.12
C GLY A 94 -3.27 -4.71 10.14
N LYS A 95 -2.50 -4.92 9.07
CA LYS A 95 -1.42 -5.94 9.01
C LYS A 95 -0.56 -5.98 10.25
N THR A 96 -0.07 -4.82 10.69
CA THR A 96 0.81 -4.71 11.87
C THR A 96 0.13 -5.22 13.14
N TYR A 97 -1.14 -4.88 13.36
CA TYR A 97 -1.92 -5.41 14.47
C TYR A 97 -2.07 -6.93 14.39
N VAL A 98 -2.35 -7.45 13.18
CA VAL A 98 -2.54 -8.88 12.95
C VAL A 98 -1.27 -9.65 13.27
N TYR A 99 -0.11 -9.26 12.72
CA TYR A 99 1.10 -10.01 13.03
C TYR A 99 1.55 -9.86 14.50
N LEU A 100 1.43 -8.69 15.12
CA LEU A 100 1.72 -8.53 16.53
C LEU A 100 0.82 -9.46 17.38
N ARG A 101 -0.48 -9.48 17.11
CA ARG A 101 -1.41 -10.37 17.80
C ARG A 101 -1.09 -11.85 17.54
N THR A 102 -0.70 -12.19 16.30
CA THR A 102 -0.26 -13.56 15.96
C THR A 102 0.89 -14.02 16.87
N LEU A 103 1.86 -13.14 17.20
CA LEU A 103 2.95 -13.50 18.11
C LEU A 103 2.44 -13.87 19.52
N PHE A 104 1.45 -13.12 20.03
CA PHE A 104 0.82 -13.45 21.32
C PHE A 104 0.03 -14.76 21.26
N GLU A 105 -0.69 -15.02 20.18
CA GLU A 105 -1.42 -16.28 19.99
C GLU A 105 -0.47 -17.46 19.86
N LEU A 106 0.65 -17.34 19.13
CA LEU A 106 1.68 -18.38 19.06
C LEU A 106 2.32 -18.63 20.43
N ASN A 107 2.53 -17.60 21.23
CA ASN A 107 2.99 -17.74 22.60
C ASN A 107 1.95 -18.46 23.48
N ALA A 108 0.69 -18.06 23.40
CA ALA A 108 -0.40 -18.65 24.20
C ALA A 108 -0.65 -20.12 23.85
N HIS A 109 -0.62 -20.50 22.56
CA HIS A 109 -0.90 -21.86 22.11
C HIS A 109 0.30 -22.80 22.23
N TYR A 110 1.49 -22.31 21.85
CA TYR A 110 2.68 -23.16 21.68
C TYR A 110 3.81 -22.82 22.65
N GLY A 111 3.68 -21.77 23.45
CA GLY A 111 4.68 -21.34 24.40
C GLY A 111 5.93 -20.73 23.75
N TRP A 112 5.92 -20.40 22.48
CA TRP A 112 7.05 -19.77 21.78
C TRP A 112 7.31 -18.36 22.31
N LYS A 113 8.58 -18.01 22.51
CA LYS A 113 8.97 -16.77 23.21
C LYS A 113 9.94 -15.90 22.43
N LYS A 114 10.54 -16.39 21.37
CA LYS A 114 11.58 -15.69 20.60
C LYS A 114 11.04 -15.25 19.25
N PHE A 115 10.93 -13.94 19.08
CA PHE A 115 10.34 -13.33 17.88
C PHE A 115 11.25 -12.23 17.34
N ILE A 116 11.37 -12.15 16.00
CA ILE A 116 12.09 -11.08 15.32
C ILE A 116 11.18 -10.49 14.24
N ILE A 117 11.10 -9.17 14.16
CA ILE A 117 10.49 -8.47 13.03
C ILE A 117 11.61 -7.88 12.18
N VAL A 118 11.71 -8.34 10.93
CA VAL A 118 12.66 -7.82 9.94
C VAL A 118 11.95 -6.80 9.06
N VAL A 119 12.53 -5.60 8.97
CA VAL A 119 12.01 -4.48 8.19
C VAL A 119 13.00 -3.99 7.15
N PRO A 120 12.54 -3.51 5.98
CA PRO A 120 13.41 -3.05 4.91
C PRO A 120 14.01 -1.65 5.14
N SER A 121 13.33 -0.80 5.95
CA SER A 121 13.75 0.60 6.12
C SER A 121 13.54 1.10 7.55
N VAL A 122 14.22 2.22 7.88
CA VAL A 122 14.08 2.90 9.17
C VAL A 122 12.66 3.43 9.37
N ALA A 123 12.03 3.92 8.30
CA ALA A 123 10.66 4.46 8.38
C ALA A 123 9.64 3.36 8.74
N ILE A 124 9.74 2.17 8.15
CA ILE A 124 8.89 1.02 8.51
C ILE A 124 9.18 0.59 9.95
N ARG A 125 10.45 0.58 10.38
CA ARG A 125 10.82 0.29 11.75
C ARG A 125 10.13 1.21 12.76
N GLU A 126 10.18 2.52 12.54
CA GLU A 126 9.50 3.49 13.41
C GLU A 126 7.98 3.26 13.43
N GLY A 127 7.40 2.91 12.28
CA GLY A 127 5.99 2.52 12.17
C GLY A 127 5.63 1.30 13.02
N VAL A 128 6.48 0.27 13.01
CA VAL A 128 6.31 -0.96 13.82
C VAL A 128 6.44 -0.64 15.32
N LEU A 129 7.46 0.13 15.70
CA LEU A 129 7.66 0.51 17.11
C LEU A 129 6.47 1.30 17.66
N ASN A 130 5.98 2.25 16.87
CA ASN A 130 4.80 3.02 17.24
C ASN A 130 3.56 2.12 17.37
N ALA A 131 3.40 1.13 16.48
CA ALA A 131 2.29 0.17 16.57
C ALA A 131 2.40 -0.70 17.83
N ILE A 132 3.61 -1.13 18.21
CA ILE A 132 3.85 -1.88 19.46
C ILE A 132 3.42 -1.04 20.67
N GLU A 133 3.84 0.22 20.74
CA GLU A 133 3.47 1.11 21.85
C GLU A 133 1.97 1.37 21.92
N LEU A 134 1.34 1.68 20.79
CA LEU A 134 -0.10 1.95 20.70
C LEU A 134 -0.96 0.72 21.11
N THR A 135 -0.47 -0.50 20.82
CA THR A 135 -1.23 -1.74 21.09
C THR A 135 -0.85 -2.41 22.42
N LYS A 136 0.17 -1.94 23.10
CA LYS A 136 0.74 -2.54 24.33
C LYS A 136 -0.30 -2.79 25.42
N GLU A 137 -1.05 -1.76 25.80
CA GLU A 137 -2.05 -1.88 26.86
C GLU A 137 -3.25 -2.72 26.40
N HIS A 138 -3.59 -2.66 25.12
CA HIS A 138 -4.64 -3.50 24.54
C HIS A 138 -4.26 -5.00 24.62
N PHE A 139 -3.06 -5.37 24.22
CA PHE A 139 -2.59 -6.76 24.29
C PHE A 139 -2.37 -7.24 25.73
N LYS A 140 -1.89 -6.38 26.63
CA LYS A 140 -1.85 -6.72 28.07
C LYS A 140 -3.23 -7.10 28.59
N SER A 141 -4.24 -6.30 28.29
CA SER A 141 -5.62 -6.60 28.69
C SER A 141 -6.15 -7.89 28.07
N LEU A 142 -5.80 -8.17 26.80
CA LEU A 142 -6.30 -9.33 26.07
C LEU A 142 -5.63 -10.64 26.50
N TYR A 143 -4.36 -10.61 26.91
CA TYR A 143 -3.55 -11.79 27.23
C TYR A 143 -3.13 -11.87 28.72
N GLY A 144 -3.99 -11.40 29.64
CA GLY A 144 -3.78 -11.58 31.08
C GLY A 144 -2.47 -10.96 31.59
N ASN A 145 -2.08 -9.81 31.08
CA ASN A 145 -0.82 -9.11 31.38
C ASN A 145 0.45 -9.91 31.00
N ALA A 146 0.37 -10.76 29.96
CA ALA A 146 1.56 -11.47 29.47
C ALA A 146 2.70 -10.46 29.19
N PRO A 147 3.88 -10.63 29.81
CA PRO A 147 4.99 -9.70 29.67
C PRO A 147 5.57 -9.84 28.26
N LEU A 148 5.67 -8.73 27.56
CA LEU A 148 6.40 -8.60 26.30
C LEU A 148 7.58 -7.64 26.52
N ASP A 149 8.79 -8.16 26.37
CA ASP A 149 10.00 -7.36 26.32
C ASP A 149 10.39 -7.12 24.86
N TYR A 150 10.49 -5.86 24.43
CA TYR A 150 10.80 -5.54 23.05
C TYR A 150 11.87 -4.46 22.93
N TRP A 151 12.68 -4.55 21.88
CA TRP A 151 13.77 -3.64 21.64
C TRP A 151 14.22 -3.66 20.18
N VAL A 152 14.95 -2.62 19.80
CA VAL A 152 15.55 -2.49 18.46
C VAL A 152 16.97 -3.02 18.51
N TYR A 153 17.34 -3.84 17.53
CA TYR A 153 18.73 -4.26 17.38
C TYR A 153 19.64 -3.05 17.13
N ASP A 154 20.69 -2.96 17.94
CA ASP A 154 21.74 -1.97 17.84
C ASP A 154 23.11 -2.66 17.87
N SER A 155 23.92 -2.44 16.84
CA SER A 155 25.27 -2.98 16.72
C SER A 155 26.22 -2.53 17.83
N ALA A 156 25.92 -1.42 18.51
CA ALA A 156 26.66 -0.96 19.69
C ALA A 156 26.30 -1.73 20.96
N GLN A 157 25.16 -2.45 20.98
CA GLN A 157 24.63 -3.15 22.16
C GLN A 157 24.44 -4.65 21.91
N VAL A 158 25.42 -5.30 21.25
CA VAL A 158 25.32 -6.73 20.89
C VAL A 158 25.16 -7.66 22.10
N SER A 159 25.58 -7.24 23.29
CA SER A 159 25.36 -7.99 24.54
C SER A 159 23.90 -8.26 24.87
N LYS A 160 22.97 -7.44 24.38
CA LYS A 160 21.52 -7.70 24.50
C LYS A 160 21.06 -8.97 23.78
N LEU A 161 21.81 -9.47 22.78
CA LEU A 161 21.49 -10.74 22.12
C LEU A 161 21.61 -11.94 23.07
N ARG A 162 22.54 -11.88 24.05
CA ARG A 162 22.61 -12.88 25.11
C ARG A 162 21.34 -12.86 25.98
N GLN A 163 20.86 -11.67 26.35
CA GLN A 163 19.58 -11.53 27.07
C GLN A 163 18.41 -12.03 26.24
N PHE A 164 18.36 -11.71 24.92
CA PHE A 164 17.33 -12.22 24.00
C PHE A 164 17.27 -13.74 24.02
N SER A 165 18.40 -14.40 23.93
CA SER A 165 18.48 -15.88 23.95
C SER A 165 18.13 -16.45 25.32
N ALA A 166 18.70 -15.92 26.39
CA ALA A 166 18.60 -16.47 27.77
C ALA A 166 17.25 -16.21 28.44
N SER A 167 16.53 -15.13 28.10
CA SER A 167 15.28 -14.74 28.75
C SER A 167 14.19 -15.80 28.58
N ASN A 168 13.48 -16.10 29.67
CA ASN A 168 12.31 -16.98 29.68
C ASN A 168 10.98 -16.23 29.46
N GLN A 169 11.03 -14.93 29.22
CA GLN A 169 9.88 -14.11 28.85
C GLN A 169 9.78 -13.99 27.35
N MET A 170 8.61 -13.57 26.86
CA MET A 170 8.39 -13.25 25.46
C MET A 170 9.29 -12.10 25.03
N GLN A 171 10.17 -12.35 24.07
CA GLN A 171 11.15 -11.41 23.54
C GLN A 171 10.82 -11.06 22.10
N LEU A 172 10.74 -9.79 21.80
CA LEU A 172 10.52 -9.28 20.45
C LEU A 172 11.65 -8.33 20.06
N MET A 173 12.41 -8.69 19.04
CA MET A 173 13.47 -7.84 18.50
C MET A 173 13.08 -7.29 17.14
N VAL A 174 13.23 -6.00 16.93
CA VAL A 174 13.01 -5.36 15.62
C VAL A 174 14.35 -5.07 14.96
N MET A 175 14.57 -5.58 13.75
CA MET A 175 15.83 -5.47 13.02
C MET A 175 15.64 -4.91 11.62
N ASN A 176 16.51 -4.00 11.21
CA ASN A 176 16.64 -3.64 9.81
C ASN A 176 17.46 -4.72 9.09
N ILE A 177 17.07 -5.06 7.87
CA ILE A 177 17.78 -6.06 7.06
C ILE A 177 19.28 -5.74 6.90
N GLN A 178 19.63 -4.46 6.75
CA GLN A 178 21.02 -4.00 6.59
C GLN A 178 21.90 -4.30 7.83
N ALA A 179 21.32 -4.68 8.93
CA ALA A 179 22.08 -5.04 10.15
C ALA A 179 22.80 -6.39 10.02
N PHE A 180 22.38 -7.25 9.07
CA PHE A 180 22.89 -8.61 8.94
C PHE A 180 22.94 -9.14 7.48
N ASP A 181 22.65 -8.31 6.47
CA ASP A 181 22.65 -8.71 5.06
C ASP A 181 24.07 -8.84 4.42
N LYS A 182 25.13 -8.46 5.15
CA LYS A 182 26.52 -8.55 4.70
C LYS A 182 27.39 -9.27 5.70
N SER A 183 28.37 -10.03 5.24
CA SER A 183 29.36 -10.71 6.07
C SER A 183 30.22 -9.76 6.91
N SER A 184 30.35 -8.51 6.48
CA SER A 184 31.10 -7.46 7.19
C SER A 184 30.34 -6.82 8.37
N THR A 185 29.07 -7.18 8.58
CA THR A 185 28.28 -6.60 9.66
C THR A 185 28.74 -7.10 11.03
N VAL A 186 28.55 -6.27 12.06
CA VAL A 186 29.00 -6.56 13.45
C VAL A 186 28.44 -7.89 13.96
N ILE A 187 27.21 -8.23 13.61
CA ILE A 187 26.51 -9.44 14.05
C ILE A 187 27.15 -10.73 13.53
N GLN A 188 27.86 -10.67 12.39
CA GLN A 188 28.51 -11.80 11.74
C GLN A 188 29.96 -12.02 12.21
N ASN A 189 30.54 -11.07 12.95
CA ASN A 189 31.93 -11.12 13.37
C ASN A 189 32.08 -11.44 14.85
N THR A 190 33.10 -12.22 15.19
CA THR A 190 33.40 -12.55 16.59
C THR A 190 33.68 -11.31 17.45
N LYS A 191 33.23 -11.32 18.68
CA LYS A 191 33.41 -10.24 19.67
C LYS A 191 33.90 -10.79 20.99
N ASP A 192 34.89 -10.14 21.58
CA ASP A 192 35.42 -10.50 22.91
C ASP A 192 34.33 -10.44 23.99
N GLN A 193 33.41 -9.46 23.90
CA GLN A 193 32.24 -9.32 24.78
C GLN A 193 31.26 -10.49 24.72
N MET A 194 31.39 -11.36 23.70
CA MET A 194 30.54 -12.52 23.47
C MET A 194 31.31 -13.85 23.65
N ASN A 195 32.37 -13.84 24.50
CA ASN A 195 33.23 -15.01 24.73
C ASN A 195 33.80 -15.61 23.45
N GLY A 196 34.21 -14.74 22.47
CA GLY A 196 34.75 -15.18 21.19
C GLY A 196 33.72 -15.75 20.21
N ARG A 197 32.41 -15.70 20.52
CA ARG A 197 31.34 -16.14 19.63
C ARG A 197 30.88 -15.00 18.73
N ARG A 198 30.24 -15.38 17.60
CA ARG A 198 29.55 -14.41 16.74
C ARG A 198 28.19 -14.09 17.35
N PRO A 199 27.80 -12.81 17.43
CA PRO A 199 26.50 -12.41 17.98
C PRO A 199 25.30 -13.11 17.33
N ILE A 200 25.38 -13.44 16.04
CA ILE A 200 24.29 -14.15 15.32
C ILE A 200 24.03 -15.56 15.89
N GLU A 201 25.03 -16.22 16.49
CA GLU A 201 24.86 -17.58 17.02
C GLU A 201 23.84 -17.64 18.17
N PHE A 202 23.69 -16.56 18.94
CA PHE A 202 22.64 -16.46 19.96
C PHE A 202 21.24 -16.40 19.34
N ILE A 203 21.09 -15.73 18.20
CA ILE A 203 19.84 -15.70 17.45
C ILE A 203 19.55 -17.07 16.85
N GLN A 204 20.54 -17.69 16.22
CA GLN A 204 20.42 -19.01 15.58
C GLN A 204 20.00 -20.09 16.60
N HIS A 205 20.58 -20.03 17.80
CA HIS A 205 20.21 -20.94 18.89
C HIS A 205 18.79 -20.71 19.41
N ALA A 206 18.37 -19.45 19.49
CA ALA A 206 17.03 -19.06 19.92
C ALA A 206 15.93 -19.52 18.94
N ARG A 207 16.25 -19.89 17.71
CA ARG A 207 15.31 -20.32 16.64
C ARG A 207 14.07 -19.43 16.61
N PRO A 208 14.20 -18.13 16.30
CA PRO A 208 13.10 -17.20 16.40
C PRO A 208 12.02 -17.47 15.34
N VAL A 209 10.76 -17.15 15.64
CA VAL A 209 9.77 -16.89 14.61
C VAL A 209 10.09 -15.53 14.01
N VAL A 210 10.36 -15.51 12.70
CA VAL A 210 10.72 -14.29 11.99
C VAL A 210 9.52 -13.75 11.22
N VAL A 211 9.10 -12.52 11.53
CA VAL A 211 8.11 -11.78 10.75
C VAL A 211 8.84 -10.88 9.78
N VAL A 212 8.47 -10.96 8.51
CA VAL A 212 8.98 -10.09 7.45
C VAL A 212 7.86 -9.17 7.01
N ASP A 213 7.99 -7.89 7.33
CA ASP A 213 7.04 -6.86 6.89
C ASP A 213 7.46 -6.28 5.55
N GLU A 214 6.54 -6.22 4.59
CA GLU A 214 6.74 -5.80 3.19
C GLU A 214 7.88 -6.59 2.49
N PRO A 215 7.78 -7.94 2.40
CA PRO A 215 8.83 -8.83 1.87
C PRO A 215 9.23 -8.53 0.43
N GLN A 216 8.37 -7.91 -0.38
CA GLN A 216 8.71 -7.51 -1.75
C GLN A 216 9.84 -6.48 -1.82
N ASN A 217 10.09 -5.74 -0.73
CA ASN A 217 11.24 -4.84 -0.62
C ASN A 217 12.53 -5.58 -0.24
N LEU A 218 12.41 -6.85 0.11
CA LEU A 218 13.51 -7.74 0.52
C LEU A 218 13.72 -8.92 -0.44
N ALA A 219 13.04 -8.93 -1.59
CA ALA A 219 13.02 -10.04 -2.55
C ALA A 219 14.30 -10.11 -3.43
N THR A 220 15.47 -10.02 -2.79
CA THR A 220 16.76 -10.30 -3.44
C THR A 220 17.36 -11.55 -2.83
N GLU A 221 18.05 -12.36 -3.63
CA GLU A 221 18.67 -13.60 -3.17
C GLU A 221 19.57 -13.38 -1.94
N LEU A 222 20.35 -12.29 -1.94
CA LEU A 222 21.20 -11.92 -0.82
C LEU A 222 20.41 -11.72 0.49
N ARG A 223 19.28 -11.01 0.43
CA ARG A 223 18.45 -10.73 1.60
C ARG A 223 17.66 -11.95 2.07
N THR A 224 17.23 -12.80 1.14
CA THR A 224 16.59 -14.06 1.47
C THR A 224 17.57 -14.95 2.24
N LYS A 225 18.79 -15.13 1.75
CA LYS A 225 19.86 -15.86 2.45
C LYS A 225 20.22 -15.24 3.82
N ALA A 226 20.17 -13.91 3.92
CA ALA A 226 20.39 -13.23 5.20
C ALA A 226 19.30 -13.57 6.22
N ILE A 227 18.02 -13.62 5.82
CA ILE A 227 16.93 -14.03 6.72
C ILE A 227 17.09 -15.50 7.13
N GLU A 228 17.45 -16.39 6.21
CA GLU A 228 17.73 -17.79 6.47
C GLU A 228 18.89 -17.97 7.45
N SER A 229 19.91 -17.09 7.37
CA SER A 229 21.08 -17.13 8.28
C SER A 229 20.72 -16.89 9.76
N LEU A 230 19.56 -16.34 10.06
CA LEU A 230 19.05 -16.23 11.44
C LEU A 230 18.59 -17.57 12.03
N ASN A 231 18.55 -18.65 11.24
CA ASN A 231 18.02 -19.96 11.59
C ASN A 231 16.59 -19.90 12.17
N PRO A 232 15.63 -19.32 11.42
CA PRO A 232 14.27 -19.13 11.92
C PRO A 232 13.58 -20.49 12.15
N LEU A 233 12.73 -20.55 13.19
CA LEU A 233 11.80 -21.66 13.37
C LEU A 233 10.82 -21.73 12.19
N CYS A 234 10.29 -20.57 11.84
CA CYS A 234 9.51 -20.33 10.63
C CYS A 234 9.59 -18.84 10.28
N THR A 235 9.23 -18.50 9.03
CA THR A 235 9.17 -17.13 8.54
C THR A 235 7.74 -16.78 8.12
N LEU A 236 7.17 -15.74 8.71
CA LEU A 236 5.84 -15.20 8.43
C LEU A 236 5.98 -13.94 7.58
N ARG A 237 5.44 -13.94 6.38
CA ARG A 237 5.58 -12.86 5.40
C ARG A 237 4.27 -12.11 5.24
N TYR A 238 4.24 -10.84 5.63
CA TYR A 238 3.03 -10.00 5.57
C TYR A 238 3.17 -8.89 4.53
N SER A 239 2.26 -8.84 3.57
CA SER A 239 2.24 -7.80 2.54
C SER A 239 0.82 -7.57 2.00
N ALA A 240 0.60 -6.42 1.37
CA ALA A 240 -0.53 -6.18 0.47
C ALA A 240 -0.18 -6.54 -0.98
N THR A 241 1.12 -6.67 -1.31
CA THR A 241 1.64 -6.81 -2.67
C THR A 241 2.82 -7.78 -2.66
N HIS A 242 2.55 -9.08 -2.53
CA HIS A 242 3.59 -10.10 -2.65
C HIS A 242 4.09 -10.18 -4.10
N LYS A 243 5.39 -10.36 -4.28
CA LYS A 243 5.96 -10.79 -5.57
C LYS A 243 5.90 -12.30 -5.71
N ASP A 244 6.31 -12.99 -4.64
CA ASP A 244 6.36 -14.44 -4.56
C ASP A 244 5.56 -14.89 -3.33
N TYR A 245 4.74 -15.89 -3.50
CA TYR A 245 3.97 -16.50 -2.43
C TYR A 245 4.66 -17.77 -1.95
N PHE A 246 4.82 -17.88 -0.64
CA PHE A 246 5.30 -19.08 0.04
C PHE A 246 4.17 -19.61 0.91
N ASN A 247 3.63 -20.78 0.61
CA ASN A 247 2.56 -21.40 1.38
C ASN A 247 1.51 -20.35 1.81
N LEU A 248 0.85 -19.70 0.85
CA LEU A 248 -0.13 -18.65 1.14
C LEU A 248 -1.27 -19.21 2.00
N VAL A 249 -1.45 -18.70 3.21
CA VAL A 249 -2.45 -19.20 4.17
C VAL A 249 -3.66 -18.30 4.31
N TYR A 250 -3.54 -17.00 3.96
CA TYR A 250 -4.66 -16.06 4.04
C TYR A 250 -4.54 -14.97 2.97
N ARG A 251 -5.69 -14.59 2.39
CA ARG A 251 -5.78 -13.49 1.41
C ARG A 251 -6.97 -12.58 1.69
N LEU A 252 -6.65 -11.31 1.93
CA LEU A 252 -7.59 -10.20 1.92
C LEU A 252 -7.17 -9.21 0.83
N ASP A 253 -7.62 -9.48 -0.38
CA ASP A 253 -7.31 -8.66 -1.55
C ASP A 253 -8.04 -7.29 -1.52
N PRO A 254 -7.67 -6.34 -2.41
CA PRO A 254 -8.26 -5.01 -2.48
C PRO A 254 -9.77 -5.02 -2.72
N VAL A 255 -10.27 -5.96 -3.53
CA VAL A 255 -11.70 -6.06 -3.85
C VAL A 255 -12.48 -6.48 -2.62
N LYS A 256 -12.05 -7.54 -1.95
CA LYS A 256 -12.66 -8.03 -0.72
C LYS A 256 -12.62 -6.99 0.40
N ALA A 257 -11.48 -6.31 0.56
CA ALA A 257 -11.34 -5.23 1.55
C ALA A 257 -12.31 -4.06 1.26
N TYR A 258 -12.46 -3.69 -0.02
CA TYR A 258 -13.38 -2.65 -0.44
C TYR A 258 -14.86 -3.06 -0.23
N ASP A 259 -15.24 -4.27 -0.67
CA ASP A 259 -16.61 -4.77 -0.58
C ASP A 259 -17.05 -4.96 0.88
N LEU A 260 -16.14 -5.39 1.76
CA LEU A 260 -16.34 -5.47 3.20
C LEU A 260 -16.27 -4.10 3.92
N ARG A 261 -16.02 -3.00 3.20
CA ARG A 261 -15.90 -1.64 3.73
C ARG A 261 -14.81 -1.47 4.81
N LEU A 262 -13.73 -2.21 4.68
CA LEU A 262 -12.58 -2.16 5.60
C LEU A 262 -11.61 -1.04 5.28
N VAL A 263 -11.76 -0.42 4.12
CA VAL A 263 -10.98 0.71 3.62
C VAL A 263 -11.89 1.83 3.12
N LYS A 264 -11.33 3.05 2.99
CA LYS A 264 -12.05 4.17 2.37
C LYS A 264 -12.28 3.90 0.88
N ARG A 265 -13.39 4.39 0.37
CA ARG A 265 -13.67 4.41 -1.06
C ARG A 265 -12.82 5.46 -1.76
N ILE A 266 -12.21 5.08 -2.86
CA ILE A 266 -11.43 5.99 -3.69
C ILE A 266 -12.39 6.82 -4.54
N GLU A 267 -12.22 8.14 -4.48
CA GLU A 267 -12.92 9.11 -5.27
C GLU A 267 -11.89 10.01 -5.95
N VAL A 268 -11.99 10.15 -7.26
CA VAL A 268 -11.02 10.93 -8.04
C VAL A 268 -11.65 12.25 -8.46
N ASP A 269 -10.95 13.33 -8.18
CA ASP A 269 -11.22 14.65 -8.73
C ASP A 269 -10.12 15.00 -9.75
N SER A 270 -10.50 14.99 -11.02
CA SER A 270 -9.56 15.23 -12.11
C SER A 270 -9.49 16.73 -12.40
N VAL A 271 -8.31 17.30 -12.26
CA VAL A 271 -8.02 18.64 -12.73
C VAL A 271 -7.42 18.51 -14.12
N VAL A 272 -8.22 18.86 -15.12
CA VAL A 272 -7.85 18.66 -16.52
C VAL A 272 -7.97 20.00 -17.26
N ASP A 273 -6.95 20.35 -18.06
CA ASP A 273 -6.98 21.45 -19.01
C ASP A 273 -7.69 20.97 -20.30
N GLY A 274 -8.50 21.74 -20.99
CA GLY A 274 -9.27 21.33 -22.18
C GLY A 274 -8.46 20.81 -23.37
N GLY A 275 -7.16 20.60 -23.24
CA GLY A 275 -6.24 20.02 -24.19
C GLY A 275 -5.73 18.64 -23.77
N ASP A 276 -5.12 17.93 -24.68
CA ASP A 276 -4.66 16.54 -24.55
C ASP A 276 -3.58 16.38 -23.47
N PHE A 277 -3.88 15.65 -22.37
CA PHE A 277 -3.09 15.56 -21.12
C PHE A 277 -1.87 14.67 -21.16
N ASN A 278 -1.79 13.83 -22.17
CA ASN A 278 -0.66 12.92 -22.37
C ASN A 278 0.47 13.53 -23.19
N ARG A 279 0.50 14.85 -23.32
CA ARG A 279 1.59 15.49 -24.04
C ARG A 279 2.89 15.38 -23.25
N PRO A 280 3.94 14.82 -23.84
CA PRO A 280 5.23 14.75 -23.20
C PRO A 280 5.80 16.15 -22.99
N TYR A 281 6.53 16.35 -21.90
CA TYR A 281 7.28 17.59 -21.72
C TYR A 281 8.44 17.64 -22.72
N ILE A 282 8.46 18.66 -23.61
CA ILE A 282 9.52 18.91 -24.56
C ILE A 282 9.82 20.40 -24.56
N ALA A 283 11.00 20.80 -24.07
CA ALA A 283 11.44 22.21 -24.15
C ALA A 283 12.63 22.28 -25.10
N VAL A 284 12.52 23.14 -26.12
CA VAL A 284 13.62 23.37 -27.07
C VAL A 284 14.55 24.43 -26.51
N LYS A 285 15.76 24.04 -26.09
CA LYS A 285 16.72 24.94 -25.47
C LYS A 285 17.57 25.68 -26.49
N SER A 286 18.04 24.99 -27.52
CA SER A 286 18.86 25.59 -28.58
C SER A 286 18.86 24.69 -29.82
N ILE A 287 19.05 25.31 -30.98
CA ILE A 287 19.33 24.63 -32.24
C ILE A 287 20.67 25.09 -32.74
N THR A 288 21.53 24.19 -33.14
CA THR A 288 22.90 24.45 -33.58
C THR A 288 23.14 23.80 -34.93
N ALA A 289 23.68 24.56 -35.87
CA ALA A 289 24.10 24.07 -37.16
C ALA A 289 25.64 24.19 -37.29
N THR A 290 26.28 23.13 -37.65
CA THR A 290 27.67 23.08 -38.03
C THR A 290 27.78 22.76 -39.54
N LYS A 291 28.95 22.83 -40.13
CA LYS A 291 29.15 22.51 -41.56
C LYS A 291 28.72 21.07 -41.94
N THR A 292 28.67 20.17 -40.95
CA THR A 292 28.41 18.73 -41.19
C THR A 292 27.15 18.23 -40.46
N ARG A 293 26.55 18.96 -39.50
CA ARG A 293 25.45 18.45 -38.66
C ARG A 293 24.56 19.57 -38.15
N ILE A 294 23.27 19.34 -38.21
CA ILE A 294 22.27 20.13 -37.52
C ILE A 294 21.76 19.31 -36.31
N SER A 295 21.67 19.94 -35.15
CA SER A 295 21.17 19.30 -33.94
C SER A 295 20.40 20.28 -33.06
N ALA A 296 19.45 19.76 -32.33
CA ALA A 296 18.71 20.52 -31.31
C ALA A 296 18.98 19.95 -29.93
N LYS A 297 19.08 20.82 -28.93
CA LYS A 297 19.15 20.46 -27.52
C LYS A 297 17.77 20.60 -26.92
N LEU A 298 17.19 19.47 -26.53
CA LEU A 298 15.88 19.40 -25.92
C LEU A 298 16.04 19.07 -24.43
N GLU A 299 15.10 19.53 -23.63
CA GLU A 299 14.91 19.03 -22.28
C GLU A 299 13.65 18.19 -22.25
N ILE A 300 13.77 16.93 -21.84
CA ILE A 300 12.69 15.95 -21.76
C ILE A 300 12.74 15.19 -20.44
N ASP A 301 11.62 14.54 -20.10
CA ASP A 301 11.54 13.68 -18.93
C ASP A 301 12.02 12.27 -19.29
N VAL A 302 13.09 11.78 -18.65
CA VAL A 302 13.76 10.51 -18.94
C VAL A 302 13.60 9.57 -17.77
N GLU A 303 13.13 8.35 -18.04
CA GLU A 303 13.02 7.27 -17.05
C GLU A 303 14.40 6.66 -16.81
N GLY A 304 14.74 6.42 -15.54
CA GLY A 304 15.99 5.81 -15.14
C GLY A 304 15.80 4.93 -13.90
N ALA A 305 16.82 4.20 -13.48
CA ALA A 305 16.77 3.29 -12.33
C ALA A 305 16.32 3.95 -11.01
N SER A 306 16.46 5.27 -10.88
CA SER A 306 16.02 6.07 -9.72
C SER A 306 14.75 6.87 -9.98
N GLY A 307 13.97 6.53 -11.00
CA GLY A 307 12.73 7.21 -11.42
C GLY A 307 12.94 8.26 -12.51
N CYS A 308 11.84 8.92 -12.86
CA CYS A 308 11.80 9.92 -13.92
C CYS A 308 12.52 11.21 -13.52
N LYS A 309 13.44 11.67 -14.37
CA LYS A 309 14.17 12.93 -14.18
C LYS A 309 14.20 13.73 -15.46
N ARG A 310 14.04 15.03 -15.33
CA ARG A 310 14.20 15.95 -16.45
C ARG A 310 15.64 16.06 -16.87
N ARG A 311 15.95 15.76 -18.14
CA ARG A 311 17.31 15.76 -18.68
C ARG A 311 17.37 16.45 -20.03
N SER A 312 18.54 17.08 -20.28
CA SER A 312 18.89 17.57 -21.60
C SER A 312 19.36 16.42 -22.49
N VAL A 313 18.72 16.29 -23.64
CA VAL A 313 19.10 15.36 -24.71
C VAL A 313 19.42 16.12 -25.98
N THR A 314 20.37 15.63 -26.75
CA THR A 314 20.68 16.19 -28.06
C THR A 314 20.06 15.30 -29.13
N VAL A 315 19.28 15.91 -30.01
CA VAL A 315 18.57 15.23 -31.09
C VAL A 315 19.05 15.71 -32.46
N THR A 316 18.98 14.84 -33.42
CA THR A 316 19.16 15.08 -34.84
C THR A 316 17.90 14.65 -35.58
N GLN A 317 17.85 14.86 -36.90
CA GLN A 317 16.78 14.30 -37.73
C GLN A 317 16.65 12.79 -37.49
N GLU A 318 15.43 12.26 -37.49
CA GLU A 318 15.06 10.87 -37.16
C GLU A 318 15.29 10.43 -35.71
N SER A 319 15.77 11.30 -34.82
CA SER A 319 15.86 10.97 -33.40
C SER A 319 14.48 10.68 -32.81
N ASN A 320 14.35 9.54 -32.13
CA ASN A 320 13.09 9.09 -31.55
C ASN A 320 13.07 9.40 -30.03
N LEU A 321 12.17 10.27 -29.58
CA LEU A 321 12.08 10.66 -28.17
C LEU A 321 11.56 9.53 -27.28
N PHE A 322 10.80 8.56 -27.80
CA PHE A 322 10.40 7.37 -27.03
C PHE A 322 11.64 6.61 -26.52
N ALA A 323 12.59 6.32 -27.41
CA ALA A 323 13.84 5.65 -27.02
C ALA A 323 14.70 6.52 -26.08
N LEU A 324 14.83 7.84 -26.38
CA LEU A 324 15.63 8.76 -25.58
C LEU A 324 15.05 9.04 -24.18
N SER A 325 13.74 8.85 -24.02
CA SER A 325 13.05 9.02 -22.73
C SER A 325 13.12 7.80 -21.82
N GLY A 326 13.74 6.69 -22.25
CA GLY A 326 13.69 5.42 -21.53
C GLY A 326 12.35 4.71 -21.73
N GLU A 327 11.87 4.70 -22.98
CA GLU A 327 10.65 4.01 -23.42
C GLU A 327 9.34 4.52 -22.76
N ARG A 328 9.27 5.81 -22.45
CA ARG A 328 8.04 6.40 -21.89
C ARG A 328 6.95 6.54 -22.97
N GLU A 329 5.81 5.90 -22.72
CA GLU A 329 4.69 5.84 -23.68
C GLU A 329 4.17 7.21 -24.16
N ASN A 330 4.25 8.25 -23.32
CA ASN A 330 3.82 9.59 -23.72
C ASN A 330 4.71 10.25 -24.78
N TYR A 331 5.94 9.72 -25.01
CA TYR A 331 6.80 10.16 -26.12
C TYR A 331 6.65 9.32 -27.40
N ARG A 332 5.78 8.31 -27.40
CA ARG A 332 5.53 7.50 -28.61
C ARG A 332 4.99 8.36 -29.74
N GLY A 333 5.61 8.25 -30.92
CA GLY A 333 5.29 9.05 -32.10
C GLY A 333 6.00 10.41 -32.19
N TYR A 334 6.81 10.80 -31.18
CA TYR A 334 7.66 11.98 -31.24
C TYR A 334 9.03 11.61 -31.84
N GLU A 335 9.07 11.50 -33.15
CA GLU A 335 10.30 11.31 -33.95
C GLU A 335 10.59 12.60 -34.71
N VAL A 336 11.82 13.09 -34.66
CA VAL A 336 12.22 14.36 -35.28
C VAL A 336 12.20 14.21 -36.79
N ASP A 337 11.36 14.99 -37.43
CA ASP A 337 11.22 15.04 -38.88
C ASP A 337 12.16 16.10 -39.47
N LEU A 338 12.12 17.31 -38.96
CA LEU A 338 12.90 18.44 -39.47
C LEU A 338 13.49 19.26 -38.31
N ILE A 339 14.74 19.72 -38.47
CA ILE A 339 15.33 20.76 -37.62
C ILE A 339 15.75 21.91 -38.52
N ASP A 340 15.06 23.05 -38.37
CA ASP A 340 15.35 24.27 -39.11
C ASP A 340 16.18 25.24 -38.24
N ALA A 341 17.48 25.29 -38.53
CA ALA A 341 18.39 26.15 -37.82
C ALA A 341 18.26 27.65 -38.19
N GLY A 342 17.72 27.93 -39.40
CA GLY A 342 17.52 29.30 -39.85
C GLY A 342 16.35 29.97 -39.12
N ASN A 343 15.24 29.26 -39.02
CA ASN A 343 14.03 29.73 -38.34
C ASN A 343 13.95 29.29 -36.87
N GLN A 344 14.95 28.60 -36.34
CA GLN A 344 15.07 28.18 -34.94
C GLN A 344 13.85 27.36 -34.43
N TYR A 345 13.38 26.40 -35.24
CA TYR A 345 12.33 25.46 -34.84
C TYR A 345 12.66 24.02 -35.25
N LEU A 346 12.02 23.08 -34.59
CA LEU A 346 12.02 21.67 -34.99
C LEU A 346 10.58 21.16 -35.15
N GLN A 347 10.41 20.18 -36.05
CA GLN A 347 9.16 19.52 -36.31
C GLN A 347 9.28 18.02 -36.07
N PHE A 348 8.22 17.44 -35.47
CA PHE A 348 8.11 15.99 -35.32
C PHE A 348 7.18 15.40 -36.38
N LYS A 349 7.37 14.10 -36.70
CA LYS A 349 6.53 13.38 -37.68
C LYS A 349 5.04 13.35 -37.34
N ASN A 350 4.67 13.53 -36.06
CA ASN A 350 3.29 13.67 -35.61
C ASN A 350 2.68 15.07 -35.85
N GLY A 351 3.40 15.96 -36.55
CA GLY A 351 2.95 17.30 -36.90
C GLY A 351 3.21 18.37 -35.85
N VAL A 352 3.73 18.03 -34.68
CA VAL A 352 4.07 19.02 -33.64
C VAL A 352 5.33 19.79 -34.06
N SER A 353 5.25 21.14 -34.09
CA SER A 353 6.37 22.03 -34.38
C SER A 353 6.66 22.91 -33.16
N LEU A 354 7.93 23.01 -32.76
CA LEU A 354 8.36 23.76 -31.58
C LEU A 354 9.53 24.68 -31.91
N ALA A 355 9.39 25.96 -31.58
CA ALA A 355 10.48 26.93 -31.68
C ALA A 355 11.40 26.89 -30.46
N VAL A 356 12.61 27.41 -30.62
CA VAL A 356 13.55 27.59 -29.48
C VAL A 356 12.91 28.46 -28.41
N GLY A 357 13.01 28.07 -27.16
CA GLY A 357 12.40 28.70 -26.00
C GLY A 357 10.95 28.28 -25.75
N VAL A 358 10.32 27.53 -26.65
CA VAL A 358 8.95 27.02 -26.48
C VAL A 358 8.99 25.71 -25.72
N THR A 359 8.04 25.54 -24.81
CA THR A 359 7.79 24.29 -24.09
C THR A 359 6.47 23.69 -24.55
N HIS A 360 6.49 22.40 -24.89
CA HIS A 360 5.32 21.62 -25.28
C HIS A 360 4.99 20.63 -24.19
N GLY A 361 3.72 20.56 -23.80
CA GLY A 361 3.25 19.60 -22.82
C GLY A 361 3.82 19.82 -21.41
N GLY A 362 3.79 18.77 -20.61
CA GLY A 362 4.12 18.82 -19.21
C GLY A 362 2.98 19.41 -18.35
N ARG A 363 3.13 19.33 -17.04
CA ARG A 363 2.18 19.95 -16.10
C ARG A 363 2.44 21.45 -16.09
N THR A 364 1.48 22.23 -16.52
CA THR A 364 1.55 23.69 -16.39
C THR A 364 1.40 24.10 -14.94
N ASP A 365 2.05 25.17 -14.53
CA ASP A 365 1.91 25.73 -13.18
C ASP A 365 0.45 26.05 -12.85
N ASP A 366 -0.36 26.41 -13.85
CA ASP A 366 -1.79 26.66 -13.67
C ASP A 366 -2.55 25.40 -13.24
N VAL A 367 -2.28 24.25 -13.88
CA VAL A 367 -2.89 22.96 -13.50
C VAL A 367 -2.48 22.58 -12.08
N LEU A 368 -1.21 22.70 -11.74
CA LEU A 368 -0.70 22.41 -10.39
C LEU A 368 -1.33 23.34 -9.34
N ARG A 369 -1.48 24.62 -9.66
CA ARG A 369 -2.14 25.59 -8.77
C ARG A 369 -3.61 25.27 -8.56
N ILE A 370 -4.32 24.87 -9.63
CA ILE A 370 -5.73 24.43 -9.53
C ILE A 370 -5.82 23.14 -8.68
N GLN A 371 -4.86 22.21 -8.79
CA GLN A 371 -4.84 21.03 -7.91
C GLN A 371 -4.68 21.41 -6.43
N VAL A 372 -3.81 22.38 -6.12
CA VAL A 372 -3.67 22.91 -4.75
C VAL A 372 -4.99 23.49 -4.28
N ARG A 373 -5.62 24.35 -5.10
CA ARG A 373 -6.91 25.00 -4.82
C ARG A 373 -8.01 23.96 -4.56
N GLU A 374 -8.16 22.98 -5.44
CA GLU A 374 -9.19 21.96 -5.30
C GLU A 374 -8.97 21.07 -4.07
N THR A 375 -7.72 20.78 -3.73
CA THR A 375 -7.40 20.02 -2.50
C THR A 375 -7.83 20.79 -1.25
N ILE A 376 -7.55 22.09 -1.20
CA ILE A 376 -7.97 22.95 -0.08
C ILE A 376 -9.50 23.03 -0.03
N ARG A 377 -10.17 23.22 -1.17
CA ARG A 377 -11.64 23.24 -1.24
C ARG A 377 -12.24 21.95 -0.67
N GLU A 378 -11.71 20.80 -1.09
CA GLU A 378 -12.20 19.49 -0.63
C GLU A 378 -11.95 19.28 0.86
N HIS A 379 -10.85 19.77 1.37
CA HIS A 379 -10.57 19.75 2.80
C HIS A 379 -11.64 20.53 3.58
N PHE A 380 -11.90 21.78 3.22
CA PHE A 380 -12.92 22.61 3.87
C PHE A 380 -14.33 22.00 3.75
N GLU A 381 -14.70 21.46 2.58
CA GLU A 381 -15.99 20.76 2.40
C GLU A 381 -16.09 19.52 3.27
N LYS A 382 -14.99 18.80 3.47
CA LYS A 382 -14.96 17.64 4.36
C LYS A 382 -15.10 18.08 5.81
N GLU A 383 -14.39 19.12 6.24
CA GLU A 383 -14.50 19.66 7.60
C GLU A 383 -15.91 20.18 7.89
N LEU A 384 -16.57 20.86 6.94
CA LEU A 384 -17.95 21.28 7.10
C LEU A 384 -18.91 20.13 7.37
N ARG A 385 -18.74 19.01 6.64
CA ARG A 385 -19.57 17.82 6.86
C ARG A 385 -19.32 17.20 8.23
N ILE A 386 -18.08 17.12 8.64
CA ILE A 386 -17.68 16.56 9.93
C ILE A 386 -18.14 17.47 11.08
N ALA A 387 -18.13 18.79 10.90
CA ALA A 387 -18.61 19.74 11.89
C ALA A 387 -20.10 19.59 12.20
N GLN A 388 -20.90 19.04 11.28
CA GLN A 388 -22.32 18.75 11.48
C GLN A 388 -22.57 17.50 12.37
N LEU A 389 -21.54 16.69 12.63
CA LEU A 389 -21.64 15.53 13.50
C LEU A 389 -21.65 15.94 14.98
N PRO A 390 -22.20 15.10 15.87
CA PRO A 390 -22.04 15.26 17.31
C PRO A 390 -20.56 15.38 17.70
N PRO A 391 -20.19 16.16 18.72
CA PRO A 391 -18.79 16.43 19.07
C PRO A 391 -17.92 15.18 19.21
N ASP A 392 -18.41 14.14 19.89
CA ASP A 392 -17.74 12.86 20.12
C ASP A 392 -17.55 12.01 18.83
N GLN A 393 -18.32 12.31 17.79
CA GLN A 393 -18.24 11.65 16.48
C GLN A 393 -17.42 12.42 15.46
N ARG A 394 -17.01 13.63 15.80
CA ARG A 394 -16.11 14.43 14.92
C ARG A 394 -14.77 13.79 14.81
N MET A 395 -14.06 14.18 13.78
CA MET A 395 -12.70 13.70 13.50
C MET A 395 -11.91 14.75 12.75
N LYS A 396 -10.62 14.78 12.97
CA LYS A 396 -9.72 15.67 12.26
C LYS A 396 -9.63 15.26 10.79
N VAL A 397 -9.52 16.24 9.90
CA VAL A 397 -9.22 16.05 8.48
C VAL A 397 -7.75 16.34 8.24
N LEU A 398 -7.06 15.48 7.49
CA LEU A 398 -5.71 15.69 7.03
C LEU A 398 -5.67 15.56 5.51
N SER A 399 -4.88 16.43 4.87
CA SER A 399 -4.60 16.42 3.43
C SER A 399 -3.12 16.27 3.17
N LEU A 400 -2.75 15.41 2.22
CA LEU A 400 -1.37 15.17 1.82
C LEU A 400 -1.09 15.77 0.44
N PHE A 401 0.03 16.47 0.34
CA PHE A 401 0.60 16.93 -0.92
C PHE A 401 1.94 16.24 -1.18
N PHE A 402 2.06 15.59 -2.33
CA PHE A 402 3.32 15.03 -2.79
C PHE A 402 3.93 15.94 -3.85
N VAL A 403 5.04 16.61 -3.48
CA VAL A 403 5.70 17.61 -4.33
C VAL A 403 6.76 16.96 -5.23
N ASP A 404 7.05 17.60 -6.36
CA ASP A 404 8.08 17.18 -7.31
C ASP A 404 9.50 17.51 -6.82
N ARG A 405 9.67 18.65 -6.15
CA ARG A 405 10.95 19.13 -5.56
C ARG A 405 10.70 19.72 -4.19
N VAL A 406 11.59 19.40 -3.27
CA VAL A 406 11.55 19.94 -1.91
C VAL A 406 11.63 21.46 -1.89
N ALA A 407 12.49 22.06 -2.73
CA ALA A 407 12.67 23.51 -2.84
C ALA A 407 11.36 24.25 -3.16
N HIS A 408 10.48 23.67 -3.98
CA HIS A 408 9.20 24.30 -4.34
C HIS A 408 8.24 24.51 -3.16
N TYR A 409 8.53 23.91 -2.01
CA TYR A 409 7.78 24.15 -0.77
C TYR A 409 8.66 24.63 0.38
N ALA A 410 9.87 24.07 0.57
CA ALA A 410 10.71 24.36 1.73
C ALA A 410 11.29 25.78 1.71
N GLU A 411 11.60 26.32 0.53
CA GLU A 411 12.08 27.70 0.39
C GLU A 411 10.97 28.70 0.65
N ALA A 412 11.33 29.87 1.15
CA ALA A 412 10.36 30.93 1.50
C ALA A 412 9.57 31.42 0.28
N ASP A 413 10.20 31.43 -0.89
CA ASP A 413 9.63 31.79 -2.19
C ASP A 413 9.16 30.56 -3.00
N GLY A 414 9.14 29.39 -2.39
CA GLY A 414 8.70 28.15 -3.02
C GLY A 414 7.26 28.24 -3.56
N LYS A 415 7.08 27.95 -4.85
CA LYS A 415 5.81 28.15 -5.56
C LYS A 415 4.62 27.46 -4.91
N PHE A 416 4.78 26.23 -4.40
CA PHE A 416 3.69 25.51 -3.74
C PHE A 416 3.31 26.12 -2.41
N ARG A 417 4.28 26.66 -1.65
CA ARG A 417 4.00 27.38 -0.40
C ARG A 417 3.22 28.66 -0.70
N GLN A 418 3.64 29.45 -1.70
CA GLN A 418 2.95 30.67 -2.09
C GLN A 418 1.51 30.39 -2.56
N TRP A 419 1.33 29.43 -3.45
CA TRP A 419 0.01 29.07 -3.94
C TRP A 419 -0.89 28.57 -2.81
N PHE A 420 -0.37 27.67 -1.97
CA PHE A 420 -1.13 27.17 -0.83
C PHE A 420 -1.59 28.32 0.09
N THR A 421 -0.69 29.21 0.45
CA THR A 421 -0.99 30.36 1.31
C THR A 421 -2.08 31.23 0.71
N ALA A 422 -1.96 31.60 -0.57
CA ALA A 422 -2.93 32.44 -1.26
C ALA A 422 -4.32 31.77 -1.35
N GLU A 423 -4.36 30.50 -1.80
CA GLU A 423 -5.62 29.78 -1.98
C GLU A 423 -6.30 29.47 -0.62
N TYR A 424 -5.52 29.07 0.41
CA TYR A 424 -6.06 28.87 1.76
C TYR A 424 -6.69 30.13 2.33
N GLN A 425 -6.01 31.27 2.24
CA GLN A 425 -6.54 32.55 2.73
C GLN A 425 -7.80 32.98 1.98
N GLU A 426 -7.90 32.70 0.67
CA GLU A 426 -9.10 32.97 -0.11
C GLU A 426 -10.28 32.15 0.39
N PHE A 427 -10.10 30.83 0.63
CA PHE A 427 -11.16 29.99 1.17
C PHE A 427 -11.53 30.35 2.61
N ALA A 428 -10.53 30.63 3.47
CA ALA A 428 -10.75 30.99 4.86
C ALA A 428 -11.61 32.25 5.04
N ARG A 429 -11.57 33.18 4.07
CA ARG A 429 -12.38 34.42 4.06
C ARG A 429 -13.80 34.21 3.57
N GLN A 430 -14.13 33.07 2.98
CA GLN A 430 -15.48 32.83 2.44
C GLN A 430 -16.49 32.64 3.56
N PRO A 431 -17.65 33.33 3.54
CA PRO A 431 -18.68 33.22 4.57
C PRO A 431 -19.17 31.78 4.80
N ARG A 432 -19.12 30.96 3.76
CA ARG A 432 -19.49 29.55 3.82
C ARG A 432 -18.66 28.74 4.83
N TYR A 433 -17.37 29.09 4.99
CA TYR A 433 -16.44 28.37 5.86
C TYR A 433 -16.23 29.06 7.22
N ALA A 434 -16.85 30.21 7.44
CA ALA A 434 -16.80 30.92 8.73
C ALA A 434 -17.16 30.05 9.95
N PRO A 435 -18.15 29.09 9.85
CA PRO A 435 -18.47 28.19 10.97
C PRO A 435 -17.33 27.25 11.39
N LEU A 436 -16.31 27.05 10.54
CA LEU A 436 -15.14 26.23 10.87
C LEU A 436 -14.12 26.98 11.70
N ASN A 437 -14.26 28.30 11.83
CA ASN A 437 -13.28 29.17 12.46
C ASN A 437 -11.85 28.92 11.95
N PRO A 438 -11.56 29.18 10.65
CA PRO A 438 -10.28 28.80 10.03
C PRO A 438 -9.09 29.40 10.79
N LEU A 439 -8.08 28.55 11.04
CA LEU A 439 -6.86 28.93 11.74
C LEU A 439 -5.93 29.75 10.83
N ALA A 440 -4.93 30.40 11.43
CA ALA A 440 -3.90 31.09 10.69
C ALA A 440 -3.13 30.14 9.75
N VAL A 441 -2.89 30.57 8.52
CA VAL A 441 -2.32 29.71 7.47
C VAL A 441 -0.98 29.12 7.88
N GLU A 442 -0.16 29.84 8.61
CA GLU A 442 1.19 29.43 9.05
C GLU A 442 1.15 28.22 10.01
N THR A 443 0.03 28.00 10.68
CA THR A 443 -0.12 26.94 11.67
C THR A 443 -0.71 25.65 11.09
N VAL A 444 -1.41 25.73 9.95
CA VAL A 444 -2.19 24.62 9.43
C VAL A 444 -1.42 23.71 8.47
N HIS A 445 -0.24 24.13 8.01
CA HIS A 445 0.57 23.35 7.09
C HIS A 445 2.02 23.21 7.52
N ASN A 446 2.60 22.06 7.22
CA ASN A 446 4.03 21.81 7.42
C ASN A 446 4.57 20.85 6.35
N GLY A 447 5.88 20.87 6.16
CA GLY A 447 6.61 19.97 5.26
C GLY A 447 7.33 18.88 6.03
N TYR A 448 7.27 17.66 5.51
CA TYR A 448 8.07 16.53 5.98
C TYR A 448 8.97 16.03 4.85
N PHE A 449 10.27 16.32 4.95
CA PHE A 449 11.26 16.02 3.92
C PHE A 449 12.48 15.32 4.52
N ALA A 450 13.18 14.52 3.69
CA ALA A 450 14.47 13.99 4.07
C ALA A 450 15.51 15.11 4.15
N VAL A 451 16.39 15.06 5.16
CA VAL A 451 17.40 16.09 5.39
C VAL A 451 18.80 15.48 5.26
N ASP A 452 19.70 16.16 4.54
CA ASP A 452 21.12 15.83 4.44
C ASP A 452 21.95 17.07 4.80
N LYS A 453 22.87 16.92 5.78
CA LYS A 453 23.72 18.01 6.29
C LYS A 453 22.96 19.29 6.67
N GLY A 454 21.76 19.13 7.25
CA GLY A 454 20.94 20.25 7.72
C GLY A 454 20.11 20.95 6.64
N LYS A 455 20.09 20.45 5.41
CA LYS A 455 19.25 21.00 4.33
C LYS A 455 18.26 19.95 3.83
N PRO A 456 16.99 20.32 3.60
CA PRO A 456 16.02 19.43 2.96
C PRO A 456 16.49 18.98 1.58
N LYS A 457 16.33 17.68 1.26
CA LYS A 457 16.82 17.06 0.02
C LYS A 457 15.77 16.21 -0.67
N ASP A 458 15.86 16.15 -2.00
CA ASP A 458 14.99 15.35 -2.87
C ASP A 458 15.29 13.83 -2.83
N SER A 459 16.01 13.33 -1.82
CA SER A 459 16.38 11.92 -1.72
C SER A 459 15.67 11.19 -0.57
N SER A 460 15.52 9.87 -0.71
CA SER A 460 14.93 8.98 0.31
C SER A 460 15.89 8.62 1.46
N GLU A 461 17.17 9.00 1.38
CA GLU A 461 18.23 8.61 2.32
C GLU A 461 18.86 9.86 2.95
N GLY A 462 18.22 10.41 3.97
CA GLY A 462 18.76 11.50 4.79
C GLY A 462 18.53 11.27 6.28
N ARG A 463 19.46 11.73 7.14
CA ARG A 463 19.27 11.78 8.60
C ARG A 463 18.59 13.10 8.96
N ALA A 464 17.54 13.05 9.77
CA ALA A 464 16.86 14.26 10.30
C ALA A 464 17.81 15.08 11.19
N THR A 465 17.68 16.41 11.13
CA THR A 465 18.38 17.34 12.03
C THR A 465 17.44 17.99 13.02
N LYS A 466 17.98 18.56 14.11
CA LYS A 466 17.22 19.05 15.29
C LYS A 466 16.10 20.05 15.02
N ALA A 467 16.15 20.83 13.96
CA ALA A 467 15.09 21.81 13.63
C ALA A 467 13.83 21.16 13.06
N ASP A 468 13.96 19.93 12.48
CA ASP A 468 12.85 19.14 11.95
C ASP A 468 12.28 18.17 13.00
N ASP A 469 12.85 18.12 14.20
CA ASP A 469 12.50 17.12 15.24
C ASP A 469 11.05 17.27 15.72
N GLU A 470 10.49 18.49 15.79
CA GLU A 470 9.09 18.68 16.20
C GLU A 470 8.11 18.22 15.13
N ALA A 471 8.31 18.62 13.87
CA ALA A 471 7.49 18.17 12.76
C ALA A 471 7.62 16.66 12.54
N TYR A 472 8.84 16.13 12.65
CA TYR A 472 9.11 14.71 12.60
C TYR A 472 8.38 13.95 13.72
N ASN A 473 8.52 14.40 14.95
CA ASN A 473 7.88 13.75 16.10
C ASN A 473 6.37 13.80 16.00
N LEU A 474 5.78 14.94 15.62
CA LEU A 474 4.34 15.09 15.44
C LEU A 474 3.80 14.19 14.31
N ILE A 475 4.46 14.20 13.15
CA ILE A 475 3.97 13.47 11.96
C ILE A 475 4.22 11.96 12.10
N MET A 476 5.41 11.55 12.57
CA MET A 476 5.83 10.14 12.57
C MET A 476 5.54 9.42 13.87
N ARG A 477 5.74 10.06 15.03
CA ARG A 477 5.69 9.40 16.34
C ARG A 477 4.42 9.66 17.12
N ASP A 478 3.96 10.92 17.13
CA ASP A 478 2.81 11.31 17.95
C ASP A 478 1.50 11.34 17.14
N LYS A 479 1.13 10.17 16.62
CA LYS A 479 -0.09 10.01 15.81
C LYS A 479 -1.35 10.41 16.56
N GLU A 480 -1.43 10.16 17.86
CA GLU A 480 -2.59 10.49 18.70
C GLU A 480 -2.76 11.99 18.86
N ARG A 481 -1.65 12.74 19.01
CA ARG A 481 -1.68 14.20 19.00
C ARG A 481 -2.09 14.74 17.65
N LEU A 482 -1.53 14.17 16.56
CA LEU A 482 -1.88 14.59 15.19
C LEU A 482 -3.36 14.34 14.87
N LEU A 483 -4.02 13.39 15.52
CA LEU A 483 -5.46 13.11 15.37
C LEU A 483 -6.33 14.06 16.19
N SER A 484 -5.78 14.81 17.16
CA SER A 484 -6.55 15.73 17.99
C SER A 484 -7.07 16.94 17.19
N MET A 485 -8.30 17.35 17.45
CA MET A 485 -8.88 18.56 16.87
C MET A 485 -8.14 19.83 17.31
N THR A 486 -7.49 19.79 18.50
CA THR A 486 -6.72 20.93 19.04
C THR A 486 -5.37 21.12 18.37
N GLU A 487 -4.80 20.09 17.73
CA GLU A 487 -3.57 20.23 16.96
C GLU A 487 -3.88 21.00 15.65
N PRO A 488 -3.21 22.15 15.37
CA PRO A 488 -3.55 22.99 14.22
C PRO A 488 -3.16 22.38 12.88
N LEU A 489 -2.14 21.53 12.79
CA LEU A 489 -1.66 20.95 11.52
C LEU A 489 -2.77 20.19 10.79
N ARG A 490 -3.04 20.57 9.54
CA ARG A 490 -4.09 20.00 8.64
C ARG A 490 -3.53 19.49 7.32
N PHE A 491 -2.52 20.18 6.79
CA PHE A 491 -1.96 19.94 5.47
C PHE A 491 -0.49 19.57 5.60
N ILE A 492 -0.11 18.42 5.02
CA ILE A 492 1.24 17.89 5.10
C ILE A 492 1.82 17.82 3.69
N PHE A 493 2.96 18.47 3.48
CA PHE A 493 3.72 18.43 2.24
C PHE A 493 4.88 17.45 2.37
N SER A 494 5.06 16.58 1.38
CA SER A 494 6.15 15.61 1.37
C SER A 494 6.65 15.33 -0.04
N HIS A 495 7.90 14.95 -0.18
CA HIS A 495 8.46 14.48 -1.44
C HIS A 495 8.50 12.95 -1.49
N SER A 496 9.42 12.34 -0.77
CA SER A 496 9.61 10.88 -0.73
C SER A 496 9.58 10.31 0.69
N ALA A 497 9.74 11.16 1.69
CA ALA A 497 9.93 10.74 3.08
C ALA A 497 8.72 10.01 3.69
N LEU A 498 7.50 10.31 3.23
CA LEU A 498 6.29 9.60 3.65
C LEU A 498 5.96 8.36 2.80
N ARG A 499 6.90 7.89 1.94
CA ARG A 499 6.63 6.73 1.05
C ARG A 499 6.41 5.42 1.79
N GLU A 500 7.14 5.19 2.89
CA GLU A 500 7.11 3.93 3.63
C GLU A 500 6.87 4.17 5.13
N GLY A 501 6.14 3.27 5.78
CA GLY A 501 5.96 3.26 7.23
C GLY A 501 5.01 4.29 7.83
N TRP A 502 4.64 5.37 7.13
CA TRP A 502 3.68 6.35 7.64
C TRP A 502 2.24 5.99 7.28
N ASP A 503 1.37 6.06 8.27
CA ASP A 503 -0.02 5.67 8.15
C ASP A 503 -0.90 6.44 9.14
N ASN A 504 -1.56 7.49 8.69
CA ASN A 504 -2.53 8.19 9.52
C ASN A 504 -3.95 7.88 9.02
N PRO A 505 -4.87 7.44 9.90
CA PRO A 505 -6.21 7.05 9.49
C PRO A 505 -7.05 8.23 8.98
N ASN A 506 -6.75 9.45 9.39
CA ASN A 506 -7.58 10.62 9.09
C ASN A 506 -7.12 11.40 7.85
N VAL A 507 -6.35 10.78 6.98
CA VAL A 507 -6.07 11.32 5.64
C VAL A 507 -7.30 11.14 4.76
N PHE A 508 -7.83 12.24 4.23
CA PHE A 508 -9.02 12.25 3.38
C PHE A 508 -8.76 12.78 1.97
N GLN A 509 -7.69 13.55 1.78
CA GLN A 509 -7.29 14.06 0.48
C GLN A 509 -5.83 13.73 0.20
N ILE A 510 -5.55 13.34 -1.04
CA ILE A 510 -4.19 13.17 -1.57
C ILE A 510 -4.09 13.95 -2.87
N CYS A 511 -3.14 14.86 -2.92
CA CYS A 511 -2.80 15.63 -4.10
C CYS A 511 -1.38 15.29 -4.55
N THR A 512 -1.22 14.91 -5.80
CA THR A 512 0.10 14.62 -6.39
C THR A 512 0.53 15.74 -7.30
N LEU A 513 1.39 16.62 -6.79
CA LEU A 513 2.00 17.72 -7.54
C LEU A 513 3.26 17.29 -8.32
N ARG A 514 3.46 15.99 -8.47
CA ARG A 514 4.53 15.35 -9.22
C ARG A 514 3.98 14.23 -10.10
N GLU A 515 4.73 13.84 -11.09
CA GLU A 515 4.41 12.61 -11.83
C GLU A 515 4.63 11.38 -10.94
N ILE A 516 3.71 10.46 -11.02
CA ILE A 516 3.87 9.12 -10.45
C ILE A 516 4.23 8.21 -11.64
N SER A 517 5.48 7.81 -11.70
CA SER A 517 6.06 7.10 -12.85
C SER A 517 5.70 5.62 -12.86
N THR A 518 5.46 5.02 -11.70
CA THR A 518 5.19 3.58 -11.60
C THR A 518 3.81 3.29 -11.00
N GLU A 519 3.20 2.21 -11.46
CA GLU A 519 1.92 1.69 -10.95
C GLU A 519 2.03 1.41 -9.43
N ARG A 520 3.11 0.79 -9.00
CA ARG A 520 3.38 0.49 -7.58
C ARG A 520 3.45 1.75 -6.70
N GLU A 521 4.11 2.80 -7.18
CA GLU A 521 4.19 4.07 -6.45
C GLU A 521 2.81 4.70 -6.27
N ARG A 522 1.96 4.60 -7.29
CA ARG A 522 0.57 5.08 -7.24
C ARG A 522 -0.21 4.37 -6.13
N ARG A 523 -0.18 3.05 -6.11
CA ARG A 523 -0.87 2.25 -5.10
C ARG A 523 -0.36 2.53 -3.69
N GLN A 524 0.96 2.62 -3.51
CA GLN A 524 1.55 2.98 -2.23
C GLN A 524 1.15 4.39 -1.77
N THR A 525 1.09 5.36 -2.69
CA THR A 525 0.66 6.73 -2.39
C THR A 525 -0.81 6.77 -1.97
N ILE A 526 -1.69 6.11 -2.71
CA ILE A 526 -3.13 6.02 -2.39
C ILE A 526 -3.34 5.24 -1.10
N GLY A 527 -2.59 4.17 -0.88
CA GLY A 527 -2.64 3.34 0.32
C GLY A 527 -2.50 4.10 1.63
N ARG A 528 -1.79 5.27 1.62
CA ARG A 528 -1.65 6.16 2.79
C ARG A 528 -2.98 6.70 3.30
N GLY A 529 -3.95 6.88 2.41
CA GLY A 529 -5.26 7.43 2.75
C GLY A 529 -6.37 6.40 2.91
N LEU A 530 -6.13 5.11 2.65
CA LEU A 530 -7.19 4.09 2.62
C LEU A 530 -7.74 3.69 3.99
N ARG A 531 -6.99 3.90 5.06
CA ARG A 531 -7.42 3.52 6.41
C ARG A 531 -8.74 4.16 6.81
N LEU A 532 -9.60 3.39 7.48
CA LEU A 532 -10.82 3.93 8.08
C LEU A 532 -10.47 4.99 9.14
N PRO A 533 -11.15 6.14 9.12
CA PRO A 533 -10.82 7.25 10.01
C PRO A 533 -11.21 6.95 11.46
N VAL A 534 -10.53 7.64 12.36
CA VAL A 534 -10.77 7.57 13.82
C VAL A 534 -11.44 8.85 14.27
N ARG A 535 -12.49 8.70 15.05
CA ARG A 535 -13.25 9.78 15.69
C ARG A 535 -12.52 10.32 16.92
N GLU A 536 -12.97 11.45 17.44
CA GLU A 536 -12.44 12.05 18.66
C GLU A 536 -12.54 11.11 19.88
N ASN A 537 -13.57 10.27 19.92
CA ASN A 537 -13.74 9.24 20.96
C ASN A 537 -12.82 8.00 20.79
N GLY A 538 -11.96 7.99 19.78
CA GLY A 538 -11.03 6.89 19.49
C GLY A 538 -11.59 5.73 18.68
N GLU A 539 -12.86 5.77 18.29
CA GLU A 539 -13.52 4.70 17.55
C GLU A 539 -13.37 4.88 16.03
N ARG A 540 -13.40 3.76 15.29
CA ARG A 540 -13.40 3.78 13.83
C ARG A 540 -14.75 4.27 13.28
N CYS A 541 -14.70 5.10 12.25
CA CYS A 541 -15.87 5.51 11.49
C CYS A 541 -16.11 4.55 10.33
N PHE A 542 -17.31 3.97 10.27
CA PHE A 542 -17.74 3.06 9.19
C PHE A 542 -18.76 3.70 8.23
N ASP A 543 -19.04 4.99 8.38
CA ASP A 543 -20.00 5.70 7.51
C ASP A 543 -19.43 5.84 6.09
N PRO A 544 -20.06 5.21 5.07
CA PRO A 544 -19.59 5.24 3.69
C PRO A 544 -19.65 6.63 3.03
N LEU A 545 -20.42 7.57 3.60
CA LEU A 545 -20.49 8.96 3.12
C LEU A 545 -19.30 9.77 3.60
N ILE A 546 -18.74 9.41 4.76
CA ILE A 546 -17.55 10.03 5.34
C ILE A 546 -16.28 9.33 4.82
N ASN A 547 -16.31 7.99 4.74
CA ASN A 547 -15.17 7.15 4.40
C ASN A 547 -14.83 7.18 2.90
N ARG A 548 -14.44 8.37 2.43
CA ARG A 548 -14.01 8.60 1.05
C ARG A 548 -12.66 9.27 1.06
N LEU A 549 -11.75 8.69 0.32
CA LEU A 549 -10.45 9.26 0.01
C LEU A 549 -10.58 9.98 -1.34
N THR A 550 -10.42 11.30 -1.34
CA THR A 550 -10.39 12.06 -2.57
C THR A 550 -8.96 12.18 -3.08
N VAL A 551 -8.70 11.66 -4.28
CA VAL A 551 -7.43 11.79 -4.98
C VAL A 551 -7.58 12.89 -6.02
N ILE A 552 -6.77 13.95 -5.88
CA ILE A 552 -6.73 15.05 -6.84
C ILE A 552 -5.65 14.71 -7.88
N ALA A 553 -6.09 14.34 -9.08
CA ALA A 553 -5.25 13.86 -10.16
C ALA A 553 -5.13 14.89 -11.29
N SER A 554 -3.98 14.91 -11.96
CA SER A 554 -3.74 15.72 -13.18
C SER A 554 -4.06 14.96 -14.47
N GLU A 555 -4.57 13.76 -14.37
CA GLU A 555 -5.01 12.93 -15.50
C GLU A 555 -6.54 12.74 -15.48
N SER A 556 -7.12 12.35 -16.61
CA SER A 556 -8.56 12.12 -16.68
C SER A 556 -8.98 10.99 -15.72
N PHE A 557 -10.22 11.08 -15.21
CA PHE A 557 -10.77 10.00 -14.40
C PHE A 557 -10.66 8.63 -15.07
N LYS A 558 -10.94 8.58 -16.38
CA LYS A 558 -10.92 7.35 -17.17
C LYS A 558 -9.52 6.72 -17.21
N GLU A 559 -8.48 7.54 -17.43
CA GLU A 559 -7.09 7.09 -17.44
C GLU A 559 -6.62 6.65 -16.06
N PHE A 560 -6.91 7.46 -15.03
CA PHE A 560 -6.57 7.13 -13.64
C PHE A 560 -7.22 5.81 -13.21
N ALA A 561 -8.54 5.67 -13.45
CA ALA A 561 -9.28 4.48 -13.09
C ALA A 561 -8.77 3.24 -13.83
N LYS A 562 -8.51 3.36 -15.14
CA LYS A 562 -7.98 2.28 -15.96
C LYS A 562 -6.60 1.83 -15.46
N LYS A 563 -5.66 2.75 -15.25
CA LYS A 563 -4.32 2.43 -14.75
C LYS A 563 -4.37 1.73 -13.39
N LEU A 564 -5.23 2.20 -12.47
CA LEU A 564 -5.37 1.58 -11.16
C LEU A 564 -6.03 0.19 -11.22
N GLN A 565 -7.00 0.01 -12.12
CA GLN A 565 -7.66 -1.27 -12.38
C GLN A 565 -6.68 -2.28 -12.99
N ASP A 566 -5.94 -1.87 -14.02
CA ASP A 566 -4.93 -2.71 -14.69
C ASP A 566 -3.85 -3.17 -13.70
N GLU A 567 -3.43 -2.28 -12.80
CA GLU A 567 -2.48 -2.59 -11.73
C GLU A 567 -3.03 -3.65 -10.77
N MET A 568 -4.25 -3.44 -10.26
CA MET A 568 -4.87 -4.39 -9.34
C MET A 568 -5.12 -5.75 -9.99
N GLN A 569 -5.47 -5.77 -11.27
CA GLN A 569 -5.67 -7.00 -12.01
C GLN A 569 -4.33 -7.74 -12.23
N LYS A 570 -3.25 -7.04 -12.55
CA LYS A 570 -1.92 -7.64 -12.73
C LYS A 570 -1.33 -8.18 -11.43
N GLU A 571 -1.46 -7.42 -10.34
CA GLU A 571 -0.82 -7.77 -9.07
C GLU A 571 -1.63 -8.76 -8.24
N CYS A 572 -2.96 -8.65 -8.24
CA CYS A 572 -3.83 -9.44 -7.37
C CYS A 572 -4.72 -10.42 -8.13
N GLY A 573 -4.74 -10.37 -9.49
CA GLY A 573 -5.60 -11.21 -10.32
C GLY A 573 -7.11 -10.91 -10.18
N VAL A 574 -7.49 -9.76 -9.58
CA VAL A 574 -8.87 -9.42 -9.25
C VAL A 574 -9.37 -8.24 -10.09
N ASN A 575 -10.62 -8.31 -10.56
CA ASN A 575 -11.27 -7.21 -11.28
C ASN A 575 -11.78 -6.16 -10.29
N PHE A 576 -11.28 -4.93 -10.41
CA PHE A 576 -11.65 -3.79 -9.56
C PHE A 576 -12.60 -2.79 -10.25
N GLU A 577 -13.20 -3.15 -11.38
CA GLU A 577 -14.09 -2.28 -12.15
C GLU A 577 -15.25 -1.72 -11.31
N ASN A 578 -15.68 -0.50 -11.67
CA ASN A 578 -16.81 0.23 -11.06
C ASN A 578 -16.65 0.57 -9.55
N ARG A 579 -15.48 0.34 -8.94
CA ARG A 579 -15.24 0.65 -7.51
C ARG A 579 -14.61 2.02 -7.28
N ILE A 580 -14.09 2.65 -8.33
CA ILE A 580 -13.55 4.01 -8.30
C ILE A 580 -14.65 4.98 -8.70
N LEU A 581 -14.86 6.00 -7.88
CA LEU A 581 -15.92 6.99 -8.10
C LEU A 581 -15.38 8.21 -8.86
N ASN A 582 -16.10 8.64 -9.89
CA ASN A 582 -15.87 9.95 -10.49
C ASN A 582 -16.61 11.01 -9.65
N LYS A 583 -15.87 11.92 -9.05
CA LYS A 583 -16.44 12.94 -8.20
C LYS A 583 -17.36 13.90 -8.96
N ARG A 584 -17.03 14.23 -10.20
CA ARG A 584 -17.82 15.14 -11.03
C ARG A 584 -19.17 14.55 -11.46
N GLU A 585 -19.29 13.23 -11.50
CA GLU A 585 -20.53 12.52 -11.85
C GLU A 585 -21.46 12.26 -10.65
N ARG A 586 -21.15 12.78 -9.48
CA ARG A 586 -22.03 12.66 -8.33
C ARG A 586 -23.39 13.26 -8.64
N ARG A 587 -24.37 12.42 -8.82
CA ARG A 587 -25.79 12.83 -8.84
C ARG A 587 -26.14 13.32 -7.43
N LYS A 588 -26.56 14.57 -7.31
CA LYS A 588 -27.20 15.04 -6.09
C LYS A 588 -28.48 14.22 -5.90
N GLY A 589 -28.47 13.31 -4.94
CA GLY A 589 -29.68 12.60 -4.57
C GLY A 589 -30.68 13.63 -3.99
N ILE A 590 -31.79 13.82 -4.67
CA ILE A 590 -32.89 14.62 -4.12
C ILE A 590 -33.70 13.70 -3.23
N LEU A 591 -33.66 13.95 -1.92
CA LEU A 591 -34.48 13.24 -0.96
C LEU A 591 -35.98 13.58 -1.23
N LYS A 592 -36.72 12.62 -1.75
CA LYS A 592 -38.18 12.77 -1.94
C LYS A 592 -38.87 12.63 -0.59
N LYS A 593 -38.90 13.73 0.17
CA LYS A 593 -39.47 13.78 1.53
C LYS A 593 -40.90 13.19 1.63
N GLN A 594 -41.69 13.33 0.56
CA GLN A 594 -43.06 12.76 0.49
C GLN A 594 -43.08 11.24 0.59
N ARG A 595 -42.03 10.55 0.03
CA ARG A 595 -41.94 9.07 0.15
C ARG A 595 -41.54 8.58 1.54
N LEU A 596 -40.92 9.43 2.37
CA LEU A 596 -40.62 9.06 3.76
C LEU A 596 -41.92 8.89 4.63
N LEU A 597 -42.99 9.51 4.21
CA LEU A 597 -44.31 9.41 4.85
C LEU A 597 -45.19 8.33 4.22
N ASP A 598 -44.73 7.67 3.15
CA ASP A 598 -45.45 6.60 2.49
C ASP A 598 -45.52 5.37 3.42
N PRO A 599 -46.69 4.84 3.72
CA PRO A 599 -46.86 3.68 4.61
C PRO A 599 -46.09 2.45 4.15
N ASP A 600 -46.01 2.21 2.84
CA ASP A 600 -45.29 1.06 2.29
C ASP A 600 -43.75 1.21 2.46
N PHE A 601 -43.26 2.44 2.29
CA PHE A 601 -41.84 2.74 2.56
C PHE A 601 -41.55 2.61 4.06
N GLN A 602 -42.41 3.11 4.94
CA GLN A 602 -42.23 3.00 6.38
C GLN A 602 -42.25 1.54 6.84
N ASN A 603 -43.16 0.74 6.33
CA ASN A 603 -43.23 -0.70 6.60
C ASN A 603 -41.96 -1.43 6.15
N LEU A 604 -41.46 -1.13 4.94
CA LEU A 604 -40.19 -1.69 4.45
C LEU A 604 -39.03 -1.22 5.31
N TRP A 605 -38.97 0.09 5.61
CA TRP A 605 -37.88 0.68 6.40
C TRP A 605 -37.85 0.09 7.82
N ASP A 606 -38.99 -0.10 8.44
CA ASP A 606 -39.10 -0.71 9.78
C ASP A 606 -38.61 -2.16 9.83
N LYS A 607 -38.74 -2.90 8.72
CA LYS A 607 -38.21 -4.24 8.59
C LYS A 607 -36.67 -4.25 8.43
N ILE A 608 -36.07 -3.29 7.69
CA ILE A 608 -34.66 -3.29 7.35
C ILE A 608 -33.77 -2.43 8.25
N LYS A 609 -34.34 -1.43 8.97
CA LYS A 609 -33.58 -0.50 9.83
C LYS A 609 -32.97 -1.15 11.07
N ARG A 610 -33.54 -2.30 11.49
CA ARG A 610 -33.07 -3.01 12.69
C ARG A 610 -31.88 -3.88 12.36
N LYS A 611 -30.77 -3.67 13.08
CA LYS A 611 -29.64 -4.56 13.01
C LYS A 611 -30.02 -5.87 13.72
N THR A 612 -30.36 -6.90 12.93
CA THR A 612 -30.70 -8.23 13.46
C THR A 612 -29.48 -9.15 13.41
N ARG A 613 -29.24 -9.85 14.52
CA ARG A 613 -28.38 -11.03 14.56
C ARG A 613 -29.30 -12.23 14.73
N TYR A 614 -29.13 -13.22 13.86
CA TYR A 614 -29.82 -14.49 14.02
C TYR A 614 -28.79 -15.62 14.13
N ALA A 615 -29.06 -16.59 14.99
CA ALA A 615 -28.28 -17.81 15.09
C ALA A 615 -29.06 -18.91 14.39
N VAL A 616 -28.42 -19.58 13.44
CA VAL A 616 -28.99 -20.75 12.80
C VAL A 616 -28.57 -21.97 13.62
N LYS A 617 -29.56 -22.65 14.23
CA LYS A 617 -29.35 -23.96 14.86
C LYS A 617 -29.68 -25.03 13.84
N PHE A 618 -28.73 -25.86 13.47
CA PHE A 618 -28.96 -26.99 12.58
C PHE A 618 -28.26 -28.22 13.13
N SER A 619 -28.81 -29.38 12.83
CA SER A 619 -28.18 -30.67 13.07
C SER A 619 -27.23 -30.97 11.91
N THR A 620 -25.95 -31.15 12.20
CA THR A 620 -24.96 -31.49 11.17
C THR A 620 -25.35 -32.81 10.45
N THR A 621 -25.90 -33.76 11.18
CA THR A 621 -26.34 -35.04 10.62
C THR A 621 -27.49 -34.86 9.63
N ASP A 622 -28.51 -34.06 9.99
CA ASP A 622 -29.63 -33.76 9.09
C ASP A 622 -29.19 -32.95 7.87
N LEU A 623 -28.27 -32.00 8.05
CA LEU A 623 -27.74 -31.21 6.95
C LEU A 623 -27.00 -32.10 5.96
N VAL A 624 -26.11 -32.97 6.45
CA VAL A 624 -25.35 -33.94 5.61
C VAL A 624 -26.30 -34.88 4.89
N SER A 625 -27.34 -35.41 5.59
CA SER A 625 -28.32 -36.31 5.00
C SER A 625 -29.12 -35.62 3.88
N ARG A 626 -29.55 -34.40 4.08
CA ARG A 626 -30.27 -33.63 3.04
C ARG A 626 -29.37 -33.27 1.87
N CYS A 627 -28.13 -32.81 2.12
CA CYS A 627 -27.19 -32.52 1.05
C CYS A 627 -26.86 -33.82 0.25
N ALA A 628 -26.70 -34.95 0.91
CA ALA A 628 -26.48 -36.21 0.22
C ALA A 628 -27.70 -36.66 -0.60
N GLY A 629 -28.93 -36.37 -0.12
CA GLY A 629 -30.17 -36.58 -0.87
C GLY A 629 -30.19 -35.75 -2.16
N GLU A 630 -30.01 -34.46 -2.04
CA GLU A 630 -30.00 -33.49 -3.16
C GLU A 630 -28.90 -33.85 -4.20
N LEU A 631 -27.73 -34.26 -3.73
CA LEU A 631 -26.63 -34.69 -4.62
C LEU A 631 -26.96 -35.98 -5.39
N ARG A 632 -27.76 -36.90 -4.81
CA ARG A 632 -28.21 -38.11 -5.50
C ARG A 632 -29.28 -37.85 -6.55
N GLU A 633 -30.07 -36.80 -6.32
CA GLU A 633 -31.14 -36.39 -7.25
C GLU A 633 -30.62 -35.38 -8.29
N MET A 634 -29.35 -34.95 -8.17
CA MET A 634 -28.76 -33.99 -9.10
C MET A 634 -28.71 -34.59 -10.52
N PRO A 635 -29.13 -33.79 -11.52
CA PRO A 635 -29.02 -34.24 -12.92
C PRO A 635 -27.58 -34.61 -13.28
N GLU A 636 -27.44 -35.61 -14.13
CA GLU A 636 -26.13 -36.05 -14.62
C GLU A 636 -25.34 -34.88 -15.20
N ILE A 637 -24.17 -34.58 -14.63
CA ILE A 637 -23.30 -33.55 -15.10
C ILE A 637 -22.71 -34.01 -16.44
N LYS A 638 -23.18 -33.40 -17.51
CA LYS A 638 -22.62 -33.68 -18.84
C LYS A 638 -21.18 -33.22 -18.89
N SER A 639 -20.31 -34.08 -19.38
CA SER A 639 -18.90 -33.72 -19.59
C SER A 639 -18.79 -32.41 -20.38
N PRO A 640 -17.92 -31.47 -19.99
CA PRO A 640 -17.68 -30.29 -20.75
C PRO A 640 -17.18 -30.67 -22.14
N PHE A 641 -17.59 -29.90 -23.15
CA PHE A 641 -17.12 -30.11 -24.51
C PHE A 641 -16.49 -28.83 -25.04
N ILE A 642 -15.44 -28.97 -25.84
CA ILE A 642 -14.81 -27.85 -26.51
C ILE A 642 -15.58 -27.54 -27.78
N ARG A 643 -16.14 -26.35 -27.88
CA ARG A 643 -16.74 -25.81 -29.09
C ARG A 643 -15.73 -24.90 -29.79
N ARG A 644 -15.27 -25.28 -30.97
CA ARG A 644 -14.41 -24.48 -31.81
C ARG A 644 -15.24 -23.87 -32.93
N GLU A 645 -15.37 -22.53 -32.90
CA GLU A 645 -15.97 -21.79 -34.02
C GLU A 645 -14.85 -21.10 -34.80
N LYS A 646 -14.78 -21.33 -36.10
CA LYS A 646 -13.88 -20.62 -37.01
C LYS A 646 -14.72 -19.63 -37.79
N HIS A 647 -14.44 -18.34 -37.58
CA HIS A 647 -15.05 -17.26 -38.35
C HIS A 647 -14.05 -16.78 -39.41
N GLU A 648 -14.42 -16.81 -40.67
CA GLU A 648 -13.67 -16.19 -41.73
C GLU A 648 -14.30 -14.82 -42.07
N LEU A 649 -13.50 -13.78 -41.95
CA LEU A 649 -13.91 -12.41 -42.24
C LEU A 649 -13.57 -12.10 -43.72
N PHE A 650 -14.57 -11.96 -44.57
CA PHE A 650 -14.37 -11.49 -45.94
C PHE A 650 -14.64 -9.98 -45.99
N MET A 651 -13.62 -9.19 -46.31
CA MET A 651 -13.80 -7.79 -46.67
C MET A 651 -13.93 -7.67 -48.18
N THR A 652 -15.09 -7.27 -48.65
CA THR A 652 -15.31 -6.91 -50.08
C THR A 652 -15.06 -5.40 -50.20
N LEU A 653 -13.99 -5.01 -50.89
CA LEU A 653 -13.77 -3.64 -51.32
C LEU A 653 -14.62 -3.41 -52.57
N LYS A 654 -15.67 -2.59 -52.49
CA LYS A 654 -16.27 -1.99 -53.65
C LYS A 654 -15.48 -0.74 -54.01
N GLU A 655 -14.87 -0.74 -55.18
CA GLU A 655 -14.29 0.45 -55.77
C GLU A 655 -15.39 1.43 -56.16
N GLY A 656 -15.23 2.67 -55.76
CA GLY A 656 -15.94 3.82 -56.26
C GLY A 656 -16.76 4.59 -55.23
N VAL A 657 -16.29 5.81 -54.97
CA VAL A 657 -16.98 6.94 -54.32
C VAL A 657 -17.03 6.94 -52.77
N PHE A 658 -16.48 7.97 -52.24
CA PHE A 658 -16.43 8.38 -50.85
C PHE A 658 -17.71 8.06 -50.05
N GLY A 659 -17.58 7.08 -49.13
CA GLY A 659 -18.59 6.67 -48.16
C GLY A 659 -18.26 5.28 -47.66
N GLN A 660 -17.61 5.18 -46.50
CA GLN A 660 -17.25 3.89 -45.91
C GLN A 660 -18.47 3.24 -45.22
N GLU A 661 -19.20 2.40 -45.93
CA GLU A 661 -20.03 1.37 -45.31
C GLU A 661 -19.22 0.05 -45.25
N ARG A 662 -18.85 -0.37 -44.06
CA ARG A 662 -18.22 -1.68 -43.79
C ARG A 662 -19.33 -2.70 -43.53
N ALA A 663 -19.70 -3.48 -44.53
CA ALA A 663 -20.52 -4.66 -44.31
C ALA A 663 -19.62 -5.87 -44.08
N ALA A 664 -19.56 -6.36 -42.83
CA ALA A 664 -18.92 -7.62 -42.52
C ALA A 664 -19.97 -8.74 -42.60
N GLN A 665 -19.83 -9.66 -43.54
CA GLN A 665 -20.60 -10.91 -43.56
C GLN A 665 -19.81 -12.00 -42.84
N THR A 666 -20.39 -12.55 -41.78
CA THR A 666 -19.82 -13.66 -41.02
C THR A 666 -20.38 -14.97 -41.56
N ILE A 667 -19.54 -15.80 -42.18
CA ILE A 667 -19.92 -17.17 -42.57
C ILE A 667 -19.55 -18.12 -41.43
N ARG A 668 -20.55 -18.83 -40.89
CA ARG A 668 -20.34 -19.87 -39.87
C ARG A 668 -19.77 -21.12 -40.52
N ALA A 669 -18.59 -21.54 -40.04
CA ALA A 669 -18.05 -22.87 -40.35
C ALA A 669 -18.80 -23.95 -39.54
N PRO A 670 -18.82 -25.20 -39.99
CA PRO A 670 -19.52 -26.31 -39.30
C PRO A 670 -18.98 -26.47 -37.88
N GLU A 671 -19.90 -26.63 -36.91
CA GLU A 671 -19.59 -26.91 -35.50
C GLU A 671 -18.84 -28.24 -35.35
N TYR A 672 -17.68 -28.16 -34.72
CA TYR A 672 -16.98 -29.36 -34.28
C TYR A 672 -17.13 -29.50 -32.75
N ARG A 673 -17.70 -30.62 -32.30
CA ARG A 673 -17.83 -30.93 -30.87
C ARG A 673 -16.96 -32.13 -30.55
N ALA A 674 -16.02 -31.98 -29.64
CA ALA A 674 -15.24 -33.07 -29.09
C ALA A 674 -15.41 -33.10 -27.56
N PRO A 675 -15.63 -34.24 -26.94
CA PRO A 675 -15.59 -34.38 -25.48
C PRO A 675 -14.16 -34.13 -24.99
N ILE A 676 -14.04 -33.52 -23.82
CA ILE A 676 -12.76 -33.43 -23.09
C ILE A 676 -12.55 -34.80 -22.41
N PRO A 677 -11.38 -35.45 -22.57
CA PRO A 677 -11.11 -36.73 -21.95
C PRO A 677 -11.10 -36.70 -20.43
#